data_128651afff2595dfb90509db3d0d37bf
#
_entry.id   128651afff2595dfb90509db3d0d37bf
#
_cell.length_a   1.000
_cell.length_b   1.000
_cell.length_c   1.000
_cell.angle_alpha   90.00
_cell.angle_beta   90.00
_cell.angle_gamma   90.00
#
_symmetry.space_group_name_H-M   'P 1'
#
loop_
_entity.id
_entity.type
_entity.pdbx_description
1 polymer ?
#
loop_
_entity_poly.entity_id
_entity_poly.type
_entity_poly.pdbx_seq_one_letter_code
_entity_poly.pdbx_strand_id
1 'polypeptide(L)'
;MINFFKAYGYLCLTIVVIAIITSSCATKKQVAASQTVTVKTTASATGSTATATIGSSKKEGIKKFSDLIPDKTKVDKGLFNTYKVDGKYYYEIPDSLLRREMLVVTRFAKTPADVKVSNQQYGGEEENEQVWKWERHDKQIFIRVPSYAIRADSTSDMYRSVKNSNLDAVLASFDIKAYNKDTTGVMIDVTDFYGGDVAAIGVSEDLKKAYKISTLDNSRSYIDTIKSFPINIEARVLKTYRATESPTDATNGAITFELNTSMLLLPKTPMKARLSDDRVGYFGQRQTDYGTDAQKAEVTAYIHRWKLEPKDEAAYARGELVEPKKQIVFYIDPATPKKWVSYLIQGINDWQKAFEAAGFKNAIVGKEAPTPKEDPDFSTEDARYSVVRYFASDVENAYGPHVSDPRTGEILESHVGWYHNVMELLRNWFFVQTAASNPAARKAKFTDEQMGELIRFVSSHEIGHTLGLPHNFGSSYAYPVDSLRSKSFTDKHGTAPSIMDYARFNYIAQPGDGVTHFYPQIGEYDKWAIKWGYTWFPGKKTPKEEKELLDVWVKEKAGNPLYYFGRQGTTIDPRLQSEDLGDNALKASTYGIANLKRILPNAEEWTYQKGEDYTDLQEIYTEILVQFNRYMGHVTLNIGGMNENFKTYDQTGAVYDFVDKERQHDAVSFFNKELFTTPLWLIDNKELSKFDNGLMLSRIKNIQVNTLNSMLSVYRLSRMYDNEVKNGAKAYTVASLLNDLRTGIFTAGRPDAFKRNLQRGYVEDLKSLLNDEFKPISGVTAAQLAYAGYTPINTVLSDIRPMVRAELKQLDAALPKGGDAITSAHYADLHLRIKEALNPTHPVVNLPAASGGRGLTDDMPVNENMEPDLNY
;
A
#
# COMPACT_ATOMS: atom_id res chain seq x y z
N MET A 1 -7.06 26.00 39.04
CA MET A 1 -5.94 25.46 38.28
C MET A 1 -6.25 25.27 36.80
N ILE A 2 -7.51 25.16 36.40
CA ILE A 2 -7.93 24.96 34.99
C ILE A 2 -7.81 26.24 34.12
N ASN A 3 -7.84 27.44 34.77
CA ASN A 3 -7.74 28.70 34.01
C ASN A 3 -6.31 29.19 33.73
N PHE A 4 -5.28 28.54 34.26
CA PHE A 4 -3.91 28.94 34.07
C PHE A 4 -3.30 28.34 32.79
N PHE A 5 -3.76 27.15 32.41
CA PHE A 5 -3.29 26.46 31.17
C PHE A 5 -3.86 27.03 29.87
N LYS A 6 -5.04 27.65 29.91
CA LYS A 6 -5.62 28.28 28.71
C LYS A 6 -4.92 29.62 28.34
N ALA A 7 -4.38 30.34 29.32
CA ALA A 7 -3.68 31.60 29.05
C ALA A 7 -2.30 31.41 28.39
N TYR A 8 -1.58 30.34 28.73
CA TYR A 8 -0.26 30.06 28.15
C TYR A 8 -0.33 29.42 26.75
N GLY A 9 -1.37 28.65 26.45
CA GLY A 9 -1.55 28.08 25.10
C GLY A 9 -1.82 29.14 24.04
N TYR A 10 -2.57 30.19 24.38
CA TYR A 10 -2.85 31.29 23.45
C TYR A 10 -1.68 32.26 23.31
N LEU A 11 -0.84 32.39 24.32
CA LEU A 11 0.33 33.25 24.25
C LEU A 11 1.45 32.69 23.34
N CYS A 12 1.65 31.37 23.34
CA CYS A 12 2.59 30.72 22.43
C CYS A 12 2.09 30.73 20.98
N LEU A 13 0.79 30.59 20.74
CA LEU A 13 0.23 30.64 19.39
C LEU A 13 0.28 32.07 18.81
N THR A 14 0.07 33.09 19.64
CA THR A 14 0.15 34.50 19.19
C THR A 14 1.59 34.92 18.87
N ILE A 15 2.59 34.42 19.58
CA ILE A 15 3.99 34.73 19.32
C ILE A 15 4.45 34.06 18.00
N VAL A 16 4.03 32.85 17.70
CA VAL A 16 4.35 32.17 16.42
C VAL A 16 3.66 32.84 15.23
N VAL A 17 2.42 33.28 15.39
CA VAL A 17 1.70 34.02 14.33
C VAL A 17 2.28 35.39 14.10
N ILE A 18 2.74 36.11 15.14
CA ILE A 18 3.41 37.42 15.02
C ILE A 18 4.79 37.25 14.38
N ALA A 19 5.53 36.18 14.67
CA ALA A 19 6.83 35.90 14.03
C ALA A 19 6.70 35.59 12.52
N ILE A 20 5.62 34.93 12.11
CA ILE A 20 5.34 34.63 10.69
C ILE A 20 4.89 35.89 9.95
N ILE A 21 4.10 36.75 10.59
CA ILE A 21 3.63 38.01 9.98
C ILE A 21 4.77 39.04 9.85
N THR A 22 5.71 39.10 10.79
CA THR A 22 6.84 40.03 10.71
C THR A 22 7.92 39.59 9.74
N SER A 23 8.07 38.28 9.46
CA SER A 23 8.95 37.76 8.42
C SER A 23 8.43 37.97 7.00
N SER A 24 7.12 38.11 6.83
CA SER A 24 6.49 38.32 5.51
C SER A 24 6.47 39.79 5.05
N CYS A 25 6.74 40.74 5.95
CA CYS A 25 6.77 42.18 5.63
C CYS A 25 8.16 42.78 5.37
N ALA A 26 9.24 41.98 5.46
CA ALA A 26 10.61 42.48 5.35
C ALA A 26 11.21 42.44 3.94
N THR A 27 10.44 42.05 2.92
CA THR A 27 10.93 41.90 1.53
C THR A 27 10.30 42.87 0.51
N LYS A 28 9.93 44.08 0.97
CA LYS A 28 9.60 45.18 0.03
C LYS A 28 10.18 46.46 0.52
N LYS A 29 11.46 46.68 0.26
CA LYS A 29 12.12 47.97 0.00
C LYS A 29 13.63 47.79 -0.07
N GLN A 30 14.16 47.67 -1.27
CA GLN A 30 15.41 48.28 -1.70
C GLN A 30 15.58 48.08 -3.23
N VAL A 31 15.09 49.03 -3.95
CA VAL A 31 15.58 49.34 -5.30
C VAL A 31 16.23 50.71 -5.17
N ALA A 32 17.47 50.74 -5.53
CA ALA A 32 18.30 51.87 -5.96
C ALA A 32 19.56 52.08 -5.10
N ALA A 33 20.67 51.59 -5.63
CA ALA A 33 21.88 52.38 -5.86
C ALA A 33 22.97 51.49 -6.48
N SER A 34 23.30 51.80 -7.72
CA SER A 34 24.41 51.29 -8.50
C SER A 34 25.75 51.55 -7.80
N GLN A 35 26.60 50.52 -7.70
CA GLN A 35 28.04 50.72 -7.70
C GLN A 35 28.71 49.71 -8.62
N THR A 36 29.33 50.24 -9.63
CA THR A 36 30.15 49.57 -10.65
C THR A 36 31.44 49.05 -10.00
N VAL A 37 31.65 47.73 -10.10
CA VAL A 37 32.98 47.13 -9.88
C VAL A 37 33.42 46.47 -11.18
N THR A 38 34.44 47.06 -11.76
CA THR A 38 35.08 46.56 -12.99
C THR A 38 36.05 45.45 -12.64
N VAL A 39 35.80 44.23 -13.13
CA VAL A 39 36.80 43.16 -13.20
C VAL A 39 37.09 42.87 -14.67
N LYS A 40 38.30 43.11 -15.05
CA LYS A 40 38.86 42.71 -16.34
C LYS A 40 39.02 41.20 -16.38
N THR A 41 38.41 40.59 -17.37
CA THR A 41 38.79 39.27 -17.85
C THR A 41 38.99 39.30 -19.36
N THR A 42 40.11 38.79 -19.74
CA THR A 42 40.61 38.67 -21.13
C THR A 42 39.73 37.76 -21.95
N ALA A 43 39.42 38.17 -23.15
CA ALA A 43 38.67 37.49 -24.16
C ALA A 43 39.45 36.32 -24.80
N SER A 44 38.75 35.25 -25.15
CA SER A 44 38.99 34.49 -26.38
C SER A 44 37.65 34.18 -27.01
N ALA A 45 37.49 34.63 -28.20
CA ALA A 45 36.32 34.56 -29.03
C ALA A 45 36.19 33.21 -29.71
N THR A 46 34.97 32.72 -29.78
CA THR A 46 34.25 32.34 -31.01
C THR A 46 32.93 31.66 -30.59
N GLY A 47 31.84 32.27 -30.91
CA GLY A 47 30.53 31.72 -30.64
C GLY A 47 29.45 32.61 -31.25
N SER A 48 28.93 32.15 -32.33
CA SER A 48 27.80 32.71 -33.09
C SER A 48 26.62 33.03 -32.16
N THR A 49 26.24 34.31 -32.09
CA THR A 49 25.03 34.80 -31.47
C THR A 49 23.84 34.41 -32.34
N ALA A 50 23.17 33.36 -32.04
CA ALA A 50 21.84 33.11 -32.60
C ALA A 50 20.86 34.01 -31.84
N THR A 51 20.51 35.11 -32.42
CA THR A 51 19.37 35.95 -32.06
C THR A 51 18.12 35.12 -32.28
N ALA A 52 17.51 34.62 -31.21
CA ALA A 52 16.18 34.02 -31.29
C ALA A 52 15.21 35.15 -31.74
N THR A 53 14.96 35.22 -33.02
CA THR A 53 13.85 35.97 -33.56
C THR A 53 12.60 35.23 -33.07
N ILE A 54 11.88 35.84 -32.14
CA ILE A 54 10.50 35.46 -31.85
C ILE A 54 9.73 35.76 -33.13
N GLY A 55 9.68 34.77 -33.99
CA GLY A 55 8.81 34.78 -35.16
C GLY A 55 7.39 34.83 -34.65
N SER A 56 6.73 35.96 -34.82
CA SER A 56 5.30 36.03 -34.73
C SER A 56 4.74 35.09 -35.79
N SER A 57 4.43 33.86 -35.41
CA SER A 57 3.63 32.96 -36.22
C SER A 57 2.31 33.71 -36.45
N LYS A 58 2.01 34.08 -37.71
CA LYS A 58 0.66 34.52 -38.06
C LYS A 58 -0.31 33.50 -37.48
N LYS A 59 -1.15 33.92 -36.52
CA LYS A 59 -2.25 33.07 -36.03
C LYS A 59 -3.06 32.66 -37.25
N GLU A 60 -2.97 31.36 -37.62
CA GLU A 60 -3.81 30.80 -38.67
C GLU A 60 -5.26 31.02 -38.26
N GLY A 61 -6.06 31.60 -39.18
CA GLY A 61 -7.48 31.73 -38.95
C GLY A 61 -8.17 30.38 -38.87
N ILE A 62 -9.35 30.33 -38.26
CA ILE A 62 -10.22 29.16 -38.23
C ILE A 62 -10.50 28.73 -39.68
N LYS A 63 -10.09 27.50 -40.04
CA LYS A 63 -10.23 26.88 -41.36
C LYS A 63 -11.68 26.36 -41.56
N LYS A 64 -12.06 26.09 -42.80
CA LYS A 64 -13.24 25.27 -43.05
C LYS A 64 -12.93 23.83 -42.70
N PHE A 65 -13.95 23.07 -42.30
CA PHE A 65 -13.77 21.65 -41.95
C PHE A 65 -13.14 20.84 -43.07
N SER A 66 -13.60 21.06 -44.33
CA SER A 66 -13.07 20.40 -45.53
C SER A 66 -11.58 20.70 -45.82
N ASP A 67 -11.12 21.88 -45.39
CA ASP A 67 -9.72 22.29 -45.57
C ASP A 67 -8.78 21.66 -44.51
N LEU A 68 -9.35 21.19 -43.42
CA LEU A 68 -8.63 20.52 -42.32
C LEU A 68 -8.72 19.02 -42.43
N ILE A 69 -9.90 18.47 -42.75
CA ILE A 69 -10.20 17.05 -42.83
C ILE A 69 -10.66 16.69 -44.24
N PRO A 70 -9.78 16.05 -45.05
CA PRO A 70 -10.15 15.56 -46.39
C PRO A 70 -11.31 14.57 -46.35
N ASP A 71 -12.17 14.59 -47.39
CA ASP A 71 -13.40 13.75 -47.43
C ASP A 71 -13.18 12.24 -47.27
N LYS A 72 -11.98 11.72 -47.60
CA LYS A 72 -11.64 10.31 -47.50
C LYS A 72 -10.96 9.94 -46.18
N THR A 73 -10.82 10.90 -45.24
CA THR A 73 -10.17 10.63 -43.95
C THR A 73 -11.02 9.67 -43.13
N LYS A 74 -10.37 8.59 -42.65
CA LYS A 74 -11.04 7.65 -41.73
C LYS A 74 -11.32 8.38 -40.42
N VAL A 75 -12.55 8.36 -39.98
CA VAL A 75 -12.97 8.83 -38.66
C VAL A 75 -13.09 7.65 -37.71
N ASP A 76 -12.54 7.82 -36.51
CA ASP A 76 -12.80 6.92 -35.40
C ASP A 76 -13.85 7.56 -34.50
N LYS A 77 -15.04 6.91 -34.43
CA LYS A 77 -16.26 7.46 -33.80
C LYS A 77 -16.45 6.95 -32.39
N GLY A 78 -16.77 7.84 -31.45
CA GLY A 78 -17.07 7.49 -30.07
C GLY A 78 -17.43 8.70 -29.25
N LEU A 79 -16.84 8.85 -28.09
CA LEU A 79 -17.03 9.99 -27.19
C LEU A 79 -16.74 11.31 -27.90
N PHE A 80 -15.59 11.44 -28.56
CA PHE A 80 -15.29 12.42 -29.58
C PHE A 80 -15.05 11.67 -30.89
N ASN A 81 -15.27 12.31 -32.02
CA ASN A 81 -14.72 11.83 -33.26
C ASN A 81 -13.22 12.16 -33.29
N THR A 82 -12.39 11.21 -33.65
CA THR A 82 -10.95 11.43 -33.78
C THR A 82 -10.50 11.19 -35.21
N TYR A 83 -9.54 11.99 -35.64
CA TYR A 83 -9.03 11.97 -37.00
C TYR A 83 -7.51 11.95 -37.00
N LYS A 84 -6.90 11.19 -37.93
CA LYS A 84 -5.47 11.25 -38.23
C LYS A 84 -5.28 11.77 -39.64
N VAL A 85 -4.64 12.93 -39.78
CA VAL A 85 -4.39 13.60 -41.07
C VAL A 85 -2.92 14.04 -41.11
N ASP A 86 -2.16 13.57 -42.08
CA ASP A 86 -0.74 13.92 -42.29
C ASP A 86 0.11 13.81 -41.00
N GLY A 87 -0.10 12.74 -40.23
CA GLY A 87 0.62 12.48 -38.99
C GLY A 87 0.09 13.26 -37.78
N LYS A 88 -0.85 14.15 -37.96
CA LYS A 88 -1.51 14.91 -36.88
C LYS A 88 -2.79 14.27 -36.42
N TYR A 89 -3.09 14.41 -35.13
CA TYR A 89 -4.31 13.90 -34.51
C TYR A 89 -5.23 15.07 -34.09
N TYR A 90 -6.49 14.96 -34.51
CA TYR A 90 -7.49 15.97 -34.23
C TYR A 90 -8.67 15.39 -33.43
N TYR A 91 -9.13 16.15 -32.45
CA TYR A 91 -10.38 15.89 -31.75
C TYR A 91 -11.48 16.79 -32.33
N GLU A 92 -12.60 16.18 -32.66
CA GLU A 92 -13.87 16.85 -32.86
C GLU A 92 -14.67 16.76 -31.57
N ILE A 93 -14.70 17.85 -30.81
CA ILE A 93 -15.36 17.92 -29.51
C ILE A 93 -16.77 18.51 -29.71
N PRO A 94 -17.83 17.71 -29.47
CA PRO A 94 -19.21 18.25 -29.51
C PRO A 94 -19.43 19.30 -28.41
N ASP A 95 -20.16 20.38 -28.73
CA ASP A 95 -20.48 21.42 -27.77
C ASP A 95 -21.23 20.89 -26.53
N SER A 96 -21.99 19.80 -26.70
CA SER A 96 -22.70 19.08 -25.59
C SER A 96 -21.77 18.43 -24.57
N LEU A 97 -20.52 18.22 -24.94
CA LEU A 97 -19.50 17.63 -24.06
C LEU A 97 -18.55 18.68 -23.46
N LEU A 98 -18.64 19.92 -23.92
CA LEU A 98 -17.92 21.01 -23.25
C LEU A 98 -18.44 21.20 -21.82
N ARG A 99 -17.53 21.44 -20.90
CA ARG A 99 -17.75 21.54 -19.44
C ARG A 99 -18.23 20.26 -18.77
N ARG A 100 -18.32 19.13 -19.49
CA ARG A 100 -18.50 17.82 -18.87
C ARG A 100 -17.19 17.37 -18.25
N GLU A 101 -17.31 16.71 -17.10
CA GLU A 101 -16.18 16.16 -16.36
C GLU A 101 -15.80 14.80 -16.96
N MET A 102 -14.50 14.62 -17.16
CA MET A 102 -13.90 13.40 -17.68
C MET A 102 -12.78 12.96 -16.75
N LEU A 103 -12.86 11.75 -16.23
CA LEU A 103 -11.81 11.16 -15.44
C LEU A 103 -10.70 10.71 -16.38
N VAL A 104 -9.48 11.08 -16.10
CA VAL A 104 -8.33 10.79 -16.94
C VAL A 104 -7.31 10.02 -16.14
N VAL A 105 -7.00 8.82 -16.59
CA VAL A 105 -6.06 7.90 -15.97
C VAL A 105 -4.95 7.58 -16.95
N THR A 106 -3.71 7.79 -16.56
CA THR A 106 -2.54 7.42 -17.35
C THR A 106 -1.88 6.18 -16.74
N ARG A 107 -1.66 5.16 -17.56
CA ARG A 107 -1.06 3.88 -17.17
C ARG A 107 0.11 3.50 -18.08
N PHE A 108 1.03 2.71 -17.56
CA PHE A 108 1.98 2.01 -18.42
C PHE A 108 1.26 0.94 -19.24
N ALA A 109 1.26 1.07 -20.56
CA ALA A 109 0.86 -0.02 -21.44
C ALA A 109 1.99 -1.05 -21.57
N LYS A 110 3.25 -0.56 -21.69
CA LYS A 110 4.46 -1.39 -21.66
C LYS A 110 5.62 -0.62 -21.04
N THR A 111 6.49 -1.35 -20.35
CA THR A 111 7.76 -0.85 -19.82
C THR A 111 8.93 -1.64 -20.41
N PRO A 112 10.16 -1.11 -20.39
CA PRO A 112 11.33 -1.94 -20.62
C PRO A 112 11.39 -3.10 -19.63
N ALA A 113 12.06 -4.19 -20.00
CA ALA A 113 12.37 -5.25 -19.05
C ALA A 113 13.18 -4.68 -17.86
N ASP A 114 13.00 -5.24 -16.68
CA ASP A 114 13.70 -4.88 -15.44
C ASP A 114 13.50 -3.43 -14.95
N VAL A 115 12.47 -2.71 -15.42
CA VAL A 115 12.06 -1.46 -14.80
C VAL A 115 11.41 -1.77 -13.46
N LYS A 116 12.06 -1.35 -12.37
CA LYS A 116 11.58 -1.52 -11.00
C LYS A 116 11.88 -0.26 -10.20
N VAL A 117 10.86 0.49 -9.81
CA VAL A 117 10.96 1.53 -8.80
C VAL A 117 10.01 1.14 -7.68
N SER A 118 10.51 0.98 -6.47
CA SER A 118 9.71 0.54 -5.32
C SER A 118 8.92 -0.77 -5.56
N ASN A 119 9.48 -1.70 -6.34
CA ASN A 119 8.86 -2.97 -6.74
C ASN A 119 7.58 -2.90 -7.57
N GLN A 120 7.26 -1.79 -8.21
CA GLN A 120 5.91 -1.56 -8.71
C GLN A 120 5.77 -0.99 -10.12
N GLN A 121 6.73 -0.96 -11.01
CA GLN A 121 6.48 -0.44 -12.35
C GLN A 121 6.39 -1.50 -13.41
N TYR A 122 5.17 -1.79 -13.84
CA TYR A 122 4.88 -2.78 -14.86
C TYR A 122 3.80 -2.28 -15.81
N GLY A 123 3.63 -2.99 -16.91
CA GLY A 123 2.47 -2.81 -17.76
C GLY A 123 1.18 -2.93 -16.92
N GLY A 124 0.29 -1.95 -17.05
CA GLY A 124 -0.94 -1.84 -16.30
C GLY A 124 -0.91 -0.89 -15.10
N GLU A 125 0.28 -0.60 -14.55
CA GLU A 125 0.42 0.33 -13.42
C GLU A 125 -0.06 1.74 -13.74
N GLU A 126 -0.74 2.35 -12.78
CA GLU A 126 -1.24 3.71 -12.87
C GLU A 126 -0.14 4.70 -12.51
N GLU A 127 0.04 5.71 -13.35
CA GLU A 127 0.98 6.82 -13.13
C GLU A 127 0.29 8.09 -12.65
N ASN A 128 -0.93 8.35 -13.08
CA ASN A 128 -1.63 9.57 -12.73
C ASN A 128 -3.14 9.46 -12.94
N GLU A 129 -3.90 10.07 -12.04
CA GLU A 129 -5.34 10.23 -12.14
C GLU A 129 -5.73 11.70 -11.98
N GLN A 130 -6.57 12.22 -12.86
CA GLN A 130 -7.08 13.60 -12.84
C GLN A 130 -8.49 13.67 -13.38
N VAL A 131 -9.19 14.76 -13.08
CA VAL A 131 -10.43 15.11 -13.79
C VAL A 131 -10.18 16.29 -14.71
N TRP A 132 -10.62 16.17 -15.96
CA TRP A 132 -10.54 17.24 -16.94
C TRP A 132 -11.91 17.76 -17.33
N LYS A 133 -11.96 19.09 -17.60
CA LYS A 133 -13.08 19.78 -18.25
C LYS A 133 -12.57 20.49 -19.48
N TRP A 134 -13.18 20.23 -20.62
CA TRP A 134 -12.91 20.99 -21.83
C TRP A 134 -13.77 22.25 -21.83
N GLU A 135 -13.13 23.40 -21.78
CA GLU A 135 -13.81 24.69 -21.66
C GLU A 135 -13.43 25.61 -22.82
N ARG A 136 -14.45 26.15 -23.51
CA ARG A 136 -14.23 27.09 -24.59
C ARG A 136 -14.04 28.50 -24.03
N HIS A 137 -12.95 29.14 -24.45
CA HIS A 137 -12.65 30.53 -24.20
C HIS A 137 -12.28 31.20 -25.52
N ASP A 138 -13.18 32.05 -26.04
CA ASP A 138 -13.05 32.70 -27.35
C ASP A 138 -12.75 31.69 -28.49
N LYS A 139 -11.56 31.75 -29.03
CA LYS A 139 -11.05 30.90 -30.12
C LYS A 139 -10.17 29.75 -29.66
N GLN A 140 -10.18 29.46 -28.36
CA GLN A 140 -9.38 28.41 -27.75
C GLN A 140 -10.24 27.45 -26.91
N ILE A 141 -9.74 26.25 -26.75
CA ILE A 141 -10.27 25.25 -25.82
C ILE A 141 -9.21 25.03 -24.75
N PHE A 142 -9.61 25.15 -23.50
CA PHE A 142 -8.76 24.86 -22.33
C PHE A 142 -9.12 23.52 -21.71
N ILE A 143 -8.12 22.80 -21.20
CA ILE A 143 -8.32 21.75 -20.22
C ILE A 143 -8.22 22.40 -18.84
N ARG A 144 -9.33 22.37 -18.09
CA ARG A 144 -9.41 22.72 -16.67
C ARG A 144 -9.32 21.45 -15.82
N VAL A 145 -8.58 21.52 -14.71
CA VAL A 145 -8.46 20.43 -13.72
C VAL A 145 -9.17 20.86 -12.45
N PRO A 146 -10.44 20.45 -12.25
CA PRO A 146 -11.17 20.78 -11.04
C PRO A 146 -10.60 20.01 -9.83
N SER A 147 -10.57 20.69 -8.68
CA SER A 147 -10.25 20.07 -7.40
C SER A 147 -11.53 19.71 -6.65
N TYR A 148 -11.58 18.49 -6.11
CA TYR A 148 -12.68 18.03 -5.25
C TYR A 148 -12.30 18.02 -3.76
N ALA A 149 -11.09 18.48 -3.43
CA ALA A 149 -10.61 18.52 -2.04
C ALA A 149 -11.46 19.42 -1.15
N ILE A 150 -12.03 20.50 -1.73
CA ILE A 150 -12.84 21.50 -1.02
C ILE A 150 -14.21 21.61 -1.68
N ARG A 151 -15.27 21.49 -0.87
CA ARG A 151 -16.64 21.56 -1.35
C ARG A 151 -17.57 22.35 -0.42
N ALA A 152 -18.70 22.74 -0.97
CA ALA A 152 -19.92 23.07 -0.25
C ALA A 152 -21.12 22.67 -1.13
N ASP A 153 -22.22 22.27 -0.53
CA ASP A 153 -23.44 21.99 -1.27
C ASP A 153 -23.91 23.25 -2.04
N SER A 154 -24.38 23.08 -3.27
CA SER A 154 -24.78 24.20 -4.13
C SER A 154 -25.97 25.00 -3.58
N THR A 155 -26.71 24.46 -2.63
CA THR A 155 -27.80 25.12 -1.92
C THR A 155 -27.34 25.86 -0.66
N SER A 156 -26.11 25.65 -0.23
CA SER A 156 -25.50 26.29 0.94
C SER A 156 -25.00 27.70 0.62
N ASP A 157 -25.12 28.62 1.56
CA ASP A 157 -24.57 29.98 1.45
C ASP A 157 -23.05 29.97 1.27
N MET A 158 -22.36 28.97 1.82
CA MET A 158 -20.93 28.79 1.69
C MET A 158 -20.49 28.39 0.26
N TYR A 159 -21.39 27.87 -0.59
CA TYR A 159 -21.04 27.49 -1.97
C TYR A 159 -20.41 28.65 -2.75
N ARG A 160 -21.00 29.85 -2.62
CA ARG A 160 -20.48 31.05 -3.28
C ARG A 160 -19.07 31.40 -2.76
N SER A 161 -18.86 31.28 -1.47
CA SER A 161 -17.56 31.55 -0.84
C SER A 161 -16.49 30.56 -1.34
N VAL A 162 -16.82 29.27 -1.37
CA VAL A 162 -15.94 28.22 -1.91
C VAL A 162 -15.58 28.51 -3.37
N LYS A 163 -16.57 28.87 -4.21
CA LYS A 163 -16.33 29.22 -5.62
C LYS A 163 -15.47 30.46 -5.80
N ASN A 164 -15.61 31.45 -4.94
CA ASN A 164 -14.83 32.68 -5.02
C ASN A 164 -13.39 32.52 -4.53
N SER A 165 -13.13 31.51 -3.70
CA SER A 165 -11.82 31.27 -3.07
C SER A 165 -10.97 30.23 -3.78
N ASN A 166 -11.57 29.45 -4.70
CA ASN A 166 -10.88 28.34 -5.35
C ASN A 166 -10.93 28.49 -6.87
N LEU A 167 -9.81 28.19 -7.51
CA LEU A 167 -9.64 28.29 -8.95
C LEU A 167 -9.13 26.95 -9.51
N ASP A 168 -9.85 26.42 -10.50
CA ASP A 168 -9.43 25.22 -11.23
C ASP A 168 -8.18 25.53 -12.05
N ALA A 169 -7.17 24.66 -11.99
CA ALA A 169 -5.94 24.82 -12.76
C ALA A 169 -6.22 24.75 -14.27
N VAL A 170 -5.43 25.45 -15.07
CA VAL A 170 -5.41 25.32 -16.54
C VAL A 170 -4.23 24.45 -16.92
N LEU A 171 -4.50 23.23 -17.37
CA LEU A 171 -3.48 22.26 -17.77
C LEU A 171 -2.92 22.57 -19.17
N ALA A 172 -3.80 22.84 -20.11
CA ALA A 172 -3.43 23.04 -21.51
C ALA A 172 -4.42 23.97 -22.23
N SER A 173 -3.98 24.52 -23.36
CA SER A 173 -4.80 25.31 -24.26
C SER A 173 -4.59 24.90 -25.72
N PHE A 174 -5.65 24.88 -26.48
CA PHE A 174 -5.66 24.48 -27.90
C PHE A 174 -6.39 25.53 -28.73
N ASP A 175 -5.79 25.95 -29.83
CA ASP A 175 -6.50 26.82 -30.79
C ASP A 175 -7.58 26.00 -31.50
N ILE A 176 -8.76 26.59 -31.68
CA ILE A 176 -9.81 26.01 -32.52
C ILE A 176 -9.34 26.11 -33.98
N LYS A 177 -9.11 24.95 -34.61
CA LYS A 177 -8.63 24.86 -35.99
C LYS A 177 -9.76 24.99 -37.03
N ALA A 178 -10.92 24.40 -36.70
CA ALA A 178 -12.14 24.47 -37.50
C ALA A 178 -13.38 24.29 -36.62
N TYR A 179 -14.55 24.60 -37.12
CA TYR A 179 -15.83 24.06 -36.61
C TYR A 179 -16.16 22.77 -37.38
N ASN A 180 -16.89 21.83 -36.77
CA ASN A 180 -17.37 20.66 -37.49
C ASN A 180 -18.41 21.04 -38.57
N LYS A 181 -18.79 20.05 -39.38
CA LYS A 181 -19.69 20.28 -40.54
C LYS A 181 -20.98 20.99 -40.14
N ASP A 182 -21.54 20.66 -38.98
CA ASP A 182 -22.83 21.14 -38.51
C ASP A 182 -22.70 22.34 -37.54
N THR A 183 -21.52 22.84 -37.32
CA THR A 183 -21.21 23.93 -36.36
C THR A 183 -21.68 23.68 -34.91
N THR A 184 -21.82 22.40 -34.55
CA THR A 184 -22.20 21.89 -33.21
C THR A 184 -21.03 21.37 -32.39
N GLY A 185 -19.81 21.59 -32.87
CA GLY A 185 -18.58 21.19 -32.25
C GLY A 185 -17.35 21.86 -32.81
N VAL A 186 -16.24 21.69 -32.15
CA VAL A 186 -14.97 22.33 -32.49
C VAL A 186 -13.88 21.28 -32.76
N MET A 187 -12.95 21.63 -33.67
CA MET A 187 -11.76 20.83 -34.01
C MET A 187 -10.53 21.41 -33.35
N ILE A 188 -9.78 20.60 -32.66
CA ILE A 188 -8.48 20.94 -32.06
C ILE A 188 -7.40 19.96 -32.49
N ASP A 189 -6.15 20.42 -32.59
CA ASP A 189 -4.96 19.57 -32.81
C ASP A 189 -4.39 19.17 -31.46
N VAL A 190 -4.36 17.87 -31.16
CA VAL A 190 -3.88 17.31 -29.88
C VAL A 190 -2.52 16.61 -30.01
N THR A 191 -1.89 16.72 -31.17
CA THR A 191 -0.66 16.00 -31.48
C THR A 191 0.47 16.32 -30.51
N ASP A 192 0.78 17.61 -30.36
CA ASP A 192 1.86 18.08 -29.49
C ASP A 192 1.58 17.84 -28.00
N PHE A 193 0.31 17.80 -27.61
CA PHE A 193 -0.09 17.54 -26.23
C PHE A 193 0.22 16.09 -25.84
N TYR A 194 -0.21 15.12 -26.64
CA TYR A 194 0.08 13.70 -26.35
C TYR A 194 1.51 13.30 -26.69
N GLY A 195 2.08 13.85 -27.77
CA GLY A 195 3.46 13.56 -28.19
C GLY A 195 4.54 14.23 -27.32
N GLY A 196 4.19 15.29 -26.59
CA GLY A 196 5.12 16.06 -25.76
C GLY A 196 5.34 15.49 -24.35
N ASP A 197 6.24 16.12 -23.60
CA ASP A 197 6.49 15.80 -22.18
C ASP A 197 5.57 16.63 -21.26
N VAL A 198 4.30 16.24 -21.24
CA VAL A 198 3.29 16.83 -20.36
C VAL A 198 3.23 16.00 -19.08
N ALA A 199 3.53 16.60 -17.93
CA ALA A 199 3.61 15.90 -16.65
C ALA A 199 2.33 15.14 -16.28
N ALA A 200 1.16 15.68 -16.63
CA ALA A 200 -0.16 15.07 -16.35
C ALA A 200 -0.39 13.72 -17.08
N ILE A 201 0.35 13.46 -18.15
CA ILE A 201 0.27 12.25 -19.00
C ILE A 201 1.67 11.70 -19.32
N GLY A 202 2.63 11.97 -18.44
CA GLY A 202 4.02 11.56 -18.54
C GLY A 202 4.39 10.55 -17.45
N VAL A 203 5.68 10.27 -17.34
CA VAL A 203 6.24 9.45 -16.25
C VAL A 203 6.47 10.29 -15.00
N SER A 204 6.30 9.70 -13.84
CA SER A 204 6.44 10.35 -12.53
C SER A 204 7.86 10.87 -12.27
N GLU A 205 7.95 11.88 -11.40
CA GLU A 205 9.24 12.45 -11.01
C GLU A 205 10.11 11.45 -10.23
N ASP A 206 9.52 10.50 -9.54
CA ASP A 206 10.27 9.48 -8.80
C ASP A 206 10.88 8.44 -9.75
N LEU A 207 10.16 8.05 -10.79
CA LEU A 207 10.70 7.22 -11.87
C LEU A 207 11.81 7.97 -12.63
N LYS A 208 11.62 9.27 -12.89
CA LYS A 208 12.65 10.12 -13.51
C LYS A 208 13.92 10.16 -12.66
N LYS A 209 13.81 10.31 -11.35
CA LYS A 209 14.95 10.29 -10.41
C LYS A 209 15.65 8.94 -10.38
N ALA A 210 14.88 7.84 -10.29
CA ALA A 210 15.43 6.48 -10.17
C ALA A 210 16.32 6.11 -11.34
N TYR A 211 15.93 6.43 -12.56
CA TYR A 211 16.67 6.10 -13.78
C TYR A 211 17.43 7.29 -14.38
N LYS A 212 17.53 8.41 -13.65
CA LYS A 212 18.15 9.67 -14.10
C LYS A 212 17.64 10.09 -15.48
N ILE A 213 16.32 10.03 -15.64
CA ILE A 213 15.62 10.48 -16.84
C ILE A 213 15.68 12.01 -16.91
N SER A 214 16.03 12.55 -18.08
CA SER A 214 16.17 13.99 -18.25
C SER A 214 15.14 14.57 -19.22
N THR A 215 15.33 14.40 -20.52
CA THR A 215 14.51 15.03 -21.56
C THR A 215 13.87 14.02 -22.47
N LEU A 216 12.64 14.33 -22.91
CA LEU A 216 11.95 13.58 -23.95
C LEU A 216 12.73 13.71 -25.28
N ASP A 217 12.96 12.63 -25.97
CA ASP A 217 13.50 12.61 -27.32
C ASP A 217 12.35 12.55 -28.34
N ASN A 218 11.98 13.71 -28.86
CA ASN A 218 10.86 13.82 -29.79
C ASN A 218 11.09 13.06 -31.11
N SER A 219 12.34 12.79 -31.48
CA SER A 219 12.66 12.06 -32.71
C SER A 219 12.39 10.54 -32.58
N ARG A 220 12.35 10.04 -31.33
CA ARG A 220 12.11 8.63 -31.00
C ARG A 220 10.80 8.44 -30.22
N SER A 221 9.95 9.48 -30.18
CA SER A 221 8.65 9.44 -29.50
C SER A 221 7.53 9.70 -30.50
N TYR A 222 6.42 8.99 -30.38
CA TYR A 222 5.29 9.17 -31.29
C TYR A 222 3.99 8.67 -30.67
N ILE A 223 2.87 9.20 -31.19
CA ILE A 223 1.54 8.68 -30.87
C ILE A 223 1.32 7.42 -31.70
N ASP A 224 1.21 6.27 -31.04
CA ASP A 224 0.93 5.00 -31.70
C ASP A 224 -0.51 5.00 -32.21
N THR A 225 -1.47 5.24 -31.32
CA THR A 225 -2.87 5.29 -31.70
C THR A 225 -3.69 6.19 -30.74
N ILE A 226 -4.75 6.78 -31.28
CA ILE A 226 -5.83 7.36 -30.48
C ILE A 226 -7.13 6.69 -30.93
N LYS A 227 -7.80 6.00 -30.02
CA LYS A 227 -9.08 5.34 -30.25
C LYS A 227 -10.19 5.98 -29.45
N SER A 228 -11.37 6.06 -30.05
CA SER A 228 -12.55 6.58 -29.40
C SER A 228 -13.58 5.48 -29.18
N PHE A 229 -14.02 5.31 -27.94
CA PHE A 229 -15.09 4.40 -27.53
C PHE A 229 -16.32 5.19 -27.10
N PRO A 230 -17.49 4.58 -26.91
CA PRO A 230 -18.71 5.31 -26.60
C PRO A 230 -18.64 6.22 -25.37
N ILE A 231 -17.82 5.88 -24.37
CA ILE A 231 -17.69 6.65 -23.12
C ILE A 231 -16.28 7.07 -22.78
N ASN A 232 -15.27 6.66 -23.56
CA ASN A 232 -13.87 6.98 -23.30
C ASN A 232 -13.06 7.18 -24.58
N ILE A 233 -11.88 7.79 -24.42
CA ILE A 233 -10.86 7.93 -25.47
C ILE A 233 -9.57 7.38 -24.90
N GLU A 234 -8.88 6.53 -25.67
CA GLU A 234 -7.61 5.91 -25.32
C GLU A 234 -6.51 6.49 -26.22
N ALA A 235 -5.55 7.17 -25.61
CA ALA A 235 -4.38 7.68 -26.31
C ALA A 235 -3.14 6.88 -25.90
N ARG A 236 -2.62 6.08 -26.84
CA ARG A 236 -1.42 5.26 -26.63
C ARG A 236 -0.23 5.94 -27.28
N VAL A 237 0.82 6.18 -26.49
CA VAL A 237 1.97 6.98 -26.88
C VAL A 237 3.26 6.30 -26.48
N LEU A 238 4.18 6.15 -27.43
CA LEU A 238 5.55 5.72 -27.16
C LEU A 238 6.39 6.96 -26.82
N LYS A 239 6.94 6.98 -25.61
CA LYS A 239 7.79 8.07 -25.13
C LYS A 239 9.20 7.55 -24.84
N THR A 240 10.19 8.07 -25.54
CA THR A 240 11.60 7.77 -25.32
C THR A 240 12.27 8.96 -24.66
N TYR A 241 12.88 8.72 -23.52
CA TYR A 241 13.60 9.74 -22.75
C TYR A 241 15.11 9.46 -22.77
N ARG A 242 15.92 10.50 -22.63
CA ARG A 242 17.33 10.37 -22.28
C ARG A 242 17.44 9.93 -20.84
N ALA A 243 18.18 8.84 -20.59
CA ALA A 243 18.39 8.28 -19.26
C ALA A 243 19.84 7.77 -19.16
N THR A 244 20.49 8.04 -18.02
CA THR A 244 21.86 7.58 -17.77
C THR A 244 21.92 6.27 -17.00
N GLU A 245 20.79 5.86 -16.41
CA GLU A 245 20.66 4.60 -15.67
C GLU A 245 19.46 3.80 -16.19
N SER A 246 19.52 3.39 -17.47
CA SER A 246 18.50 2.49 -18.02
C SER A 246 18.71 1.07 -17.46
N PRO A 247 17.63 0.39 -17.01
CA PRO A 247 17.77 -0.92 -16.39
C PRO A 247 18.26 -2.01 -17.34
N THR A 248 17.86 -1.94 -18.63
CA THR A 248 18.18 -2.97 -19.60
C THR A 248 19.59 -2.80 -20.17
N ASP A 249 19.98 -1.58 -20.51
CA ASP A 249 21.31 -1.25 -21.05
C ASP A 249 21.58 0.26 -20.89
N ALA A 250 22.40 0.61 -19.91
CA ALA A 250 22.78 1.99 -19.66
C ALA A 250 23.56 2.63 -20.83
N THR A 251 24.20 1.83 -21.71
CA THR A 251 24.94 2.33 -22.85
C THR A 251 24.02 2.90 -23.94
N ASN A 252 22.76 2.56 -23.96
CA ASN A 252 21.77 3.13 -24.89
C ASN A 252 21.50 4.61 -24.61
N GLY A 253 21.78 5.10 -23.40
CA GLY A 253 21.53 6.48 -22.97
C GLY A 253 20.06 6.90 -23.08
N ALA A 254 19.15 5.93 -23.09
CA ALA A 254 17.72 6.15 -23.28
C ALA A 254 16.88 5.07 -22.59
N ILE A 255 15.66 5.45 -22.23
CA ILE A 255 14.61 4.57 -21.73
C ILE A 255 13.31 4.88 -22.48
N THR A 256 12.54 3.85 -22.83
CA THR A 256 11.32 3.98 -23.62
C THR A 256 10.14 3.36 -22.92
N PHE A 257 9.04 4.11 -22.78
CA PHE A 257 7.78 3.65 -22.24
C PHE A 257 6.66 3.75 -23.27
N GLU A 258 5.73 2.82 -23.24
CA GLU A 258 4.44 2.98 -23.91
C GLU A 258 3.40 3.33 -22.85
N LEU A 259 2.91 4.57 -22.88
CA LEU A 259 1.87 5.07 -21.95
C LEU A 259 0.52 5.02 -22.64
N ASN A 260 -0.51 4.69 -21.87
CA ASN A 260 -1.90 4.77 -22.28
C ASN A 260 -2.64 5.77 -21.38
N THR A 261 -3.21 6.80 -21.99
CA THR A 261 -4.05 7.78 -21.29
C THR A 261 -5.50 7.51 -21.65
N SER A 262 -6.27 7.03 -20.66
CA SER A 262 -7.71 6.83 -20.74
C SER A 262 -8.43 8.10 -20.29
N MET A 263 -9.34 8.63 -21.12
CA MET A 263 -10.19 9.77 -20.78
C MET A 263 -11.65 9.31 -20.77
N LEU A 264 -12.21 9.06 -19.60
CA LEU A 264 -13.52 8.49 -19.34
C LEU A 264 -14.55 9.56 -18.98
N LEU A 265 -15.67 9.61 -19.70
CA LEU A 265 -16.76 10.54 -19.41
C LEU A 265 -17.47 10.18 -18.10
N LEU A 266 -17.42 11.08 -17.12
CA LEU A 266 -18.14 10.91 -15.86
C LEU A 266 -19.66 10.96 -16.04
N PRO A 267 -20.42 10.16 -15.26
CA PRO A 267 -21.88 10.13 -15.32
C PRO A 267 -22.48 11.54 -15.15
N LYS A 268 -23.49 11.87 -15.97
CA LYS A 268 -24.20 13.16 -15.88
C LYS A 268 -24.91 13.31 -14.54
N THR A 269 -25.46 12.23 -14.04
CA THR A 269 -26.07 12.16 -12.70
C THR A 269 -25.17 11.26 -11.85
N PRO A 270 -24.35 11.84 -10.95
CA PRO A 270 -23.50 11.06 -10.08
C PRO A 270 -24.30 10.08 -9.22
N MET A 271 -23.68 8.95 -8.85
CA MET A 271 -24.22 8.03 -7.86
C MET A 271 -24.46 8.74 -6.53
N LYS A 272 -25.46 8.34 -5.79
CA LYS A 272 -25.62 8.78 -4.40
C LYS A 272 -24.44 8.28 -3.56
N ALA A 273 -23.64 9.20 -3.05
CA ALA A 273 -22.49 8.88 -2.19
C ALA A 273 -22.94 8.20 -0.90
N ARG A 274 -22.08 7.36 -0.33
CA ARG A 274 -22.25 6.77 1.01
C ARG A 274 -21.11 7.22 1.91
N LEU A 275 -21.46 7.76 3.09
CA LEU A 275 -20.47 8.21 4.07
C LEU A 275 -19.71 7.02 4.65
N SER A 276 -18.40 7.19 4.83
CA SER A 276 -17.54 6.16 5.45
C SER A 276 -17.81 6.03 6.94
N ASP A 277 -17.45 4.86 7.46
CA ASP A 277 -17.40 4.57 8.91
C ASP A 277 -16.10 3.81 9.19
N ASP A 278 -15.26 4.32 10.07
CA ASP A 278 -13.96 3.72 10.38
C ASP A 278 -14.05 2.34 11.04
N ARG A 279 -15.25 1.92 11.45
CA ARG A 279 -15.54 0.58 11.97
C ARG A 279 -15.88 -0.44 10.87
N VAL A 280 -16.01 0.03 9.61
CA VAL A 280 -16.25 -0.82 8.43
C VAL A 280 -15.28 -0.43 7.33
N GLY A 281 -14.45 -1.36 6.89
CA GLY A 281 -13.38 -1.11 5.93
C GLY A 281 -13.90 -0.87 4.52
N TYR A 282 -13.68 0.34 4.03
CA TYR A 282 -13.84 0.70 2.62
C TYR A 282 -12.74 1.67 2.20
N PHE A 283 -12.22 1.52 0.99
CA PHE A 283 -11.52 2.63 0.34
C PHE A 283 -12.48 3.80 0.20
N GLY A 284 -11.95 5.00 0.22
CA GLY A 284 -12.81 6.15 0.13
C GLY A 284 -12.00 7.40 -0.13
N GLN A 285 -12.72 8.44 -0.54
CA GLN A 285 -12.13 9.72 -0.80
C GLN A 285 -12.60 10.75 0.22
N ARG A 286 -11.69 11.61 0.63
CA ARG A 286 -11.94 12.66 1.61
C ARG A 286 -12.10 14.00 0.93
N GLN A 287 -13.02 14.80 1.46
CA GLN A 287 -13.28 16.16 1.01
C GLN A 287 -13.49 17.05 2.23
N THR A 288 -13.00 18.28 2.18
CA THR A 288 -13.30 19.29 3.21
C THR A 288 -14.61 19.98 2.87
N ASP A 289 -15.64 19.77 3.66
CA ASP A 289 -16.98 20.29 3.46
C ASP A 289 -17.21 21.54 4.35
N TYR A 290 -17.46 22.67 3.68
CA TYR A 290 -17.78 23.96 4.30
C TYR A 290 -19.29 24.19 4.42
N GLY A 291 -20.11 23.34 3.81
CA GLY A 291 -21.57 23.46 3.79
C GLY A 291 -22.27 22.83 4.99
N THR A 292 -21.53 22.39 6.01
CA THR A 292 -22.11 21.79 7.23
C THR A 292 -22.49 22.85 8.25
N ASP A 293 -23.43 22.52 9.16
CA ASP A 293 -23.81 23.39 10.28
C ASP A 293 -22.79 23.36 11.45
N ALA A 294 -21.74 22.57 11.33
CA ALA A 294 -20.64 22.57 12.29
C ALA A 294 -19.91 23.93 12.20
N GLN A 295 -19.58 24.54 13.34
CA GLN A 295 -18.85 25.82 13.37
C GLN A 295 -17.36 25.67 12.97
N LYS A 296 -17.10 24.78 12.01
CA LYS A 296 -15.81 24.48 11.40
C LYS A 296 -16.04 23.78 10.06
N ALA A 297 -15.06 23.79 9.18
CA ALA A 297 -15.05 22.88 8.05
C ALA A 297 -14.89 21.43 8.52
N GLU A 298 -15.64 20.51 7.96
CA GLU A 298 -15.60 19.10 8.32
C GLU A 298 -14.98 18.25 7.21
N VAL A 299 -14.15 17.30 7.58
CA VAL A 299 -13.68 16.28 6.62
C VAL A 299 -14.80 15.26 6.45
N THR A 300 -15.32 15.16 5.24
CA THR A 300 -16.31 14.17 4.85
C THR A 300 -15.64 13.13 3.96
N ALA A 301 -15.81 11.85 4.29
CA ALA A 301 -15.29 10.75 3.50
C ALA A 301 -16.43 9.96 2.87
N TYR A 302 -16.29 9.64 1.58
CA TYR A 302 -17.22 8.79 0.83
C TYR A 302 -16.53 7.49 0.47
N ILE A 303 -17.24 6.35 0.65
CA ILE A 303 -16.70 5.04 0.27
C ILE A 303 -16.68 4.85 -1.24
N HIS A 304 -15.69 4.11 -1.73
CA HIS A 304 -15.67 3.64 -3.11
C HIS A 304 -16.54 2.39 -3.23
N ARG A 305 -17.46 2.36 -4.19
CA ARG A 305 -18.33 1.22 -4.47
C ARG A 305 -18.93 1.29 -5.87
N TRP A 306 -19.29 0.15 -6.42
CA TRP A 306 -20.09 0.07 -7.65
C TRP A 306 -21.50 0.58 -7.41
N LYS A 307 -22.09 1.18 -8.43
CA LYS A 307 -23.50 1.56 -8.40
C LYS A 307 -24.37 0.33 -8.63
N LEU A 308 -24.99 -0.17 -7.58
CA LEU A 308 -25.99 -1.24 -7.66
C LEU A 308 -27.38 -0.72 -7.29
N GLU A 309 -28.30 -0.82 -8.22
CA GLU A 309 -29.71 -0.47 -8.05
C GLU A 309 -30.55 -1.69 -8.43
N PRO A 310 -31.58 -2.05 -7.64
CA PRO A 310 -32.40 -3.22 -7.94
C PRO A 310 -33.20 -3.02 -9.22
N LYS A 311 -33.27 -4.08 -10.04
CA LYS A 311 -34.08 -4.09 -11.27
C LYS A 311 -35.56 -4.07 -10.94
N ASP A 312 -35.98 -4.73 -9.85
CA ASP A 312 -37.32 -4.69 -9.25
C ASP A 312 -37.22 -4.14 -7.83
N GLU A 313 -37.49 -2.85 -7.69
CA GLU A 313 -37.42 -2.14 -6.41
C GLU A 313 -38.49 -2.63 -5.41
N ALA A 314 -39.67 -3.05 -5.91
CA ALA A 314 -40.75 -3.53 -5.06
C ALA A 314 -40.45 -4.93 -4.49
N ALA A 315 -39.89 -5.84 -5.29
CA ALA A 315 -39.45 -7.13 -4.83
C ALA A 315 -38.29 -7.01 -3.83
N TYR A 316 -37.32 -6.11 -4.10
CA TYR A 316 -36.22 -5.83 -3.20
C TYR A 316 -36.73 -5.31 -1.84
N ALA A 317 -37.68 -4.40 -1.85
CA ALA A 317 -38.27 -3.84 -0.62
C ALA A 317 -39.02 -4.89 0.21
N ARG A 318 -39.52 -5.99 -0.41
CA ARG A 318 -40.08 -7.14 0.30
C ARG A 318 -39.04 -8.12 0.84
N GLY A 319 -37.74 -7.88 0.58
CA GLY A 319 -36.63 -8.74 1.02
C GLY A 319 -36.32 -9.91 0.06
N GLU A 320 -36.82 -9.86 -1.18
CA GLU A 320 -36.52 -10.85 -2.20
C GLU A 320 -35.15 -10.58 -2.83
N LEU A 321 -34.46 -11.64 -3.24
CA LEU A 321 -33.21 -11.49 -4.01
C LEU A 321 -33.54 -11.08 -5.45
N VAL A 322 -33.02 -9.92 -5.88
CA VAL A 322 -33.27 -9.36 -7.20
C VAL A 322 -31.97 -9.14 -7.98
N GLU A 323 -32.06 -9.11 -9.30
CA GLU A 323 -30.92 -8.71 -10.13
C GLU A 323 -30.70 -7.20 -10.06
N PRO A 324 -29.46 -6.72 -10.16
CA PRO A 324 -29.19 -5.29 -10.33
C PRO A 324 -29.55 -4.82 -11.74
N LYS A 325 -29.86 -3.53 -11.91
CA LYS A 325 -30.06 -2.90 -13.23
C LYS A 325 -28.82 -3.05 -14.13
N LYS A 326 -27.62 -2.94 -13.55
CA LYS A 326 -26.32 -3.16 -14.21
C LYS A 326 -25.52 -4.15 -13.37
N GLN A 327 -25.14 -5.26 -13.96
CA GLN A 327 -24.28 -6.27 -13.36
C GLN A 327 -22.82 -5.80 -13.36
N ILE A 328 -22.04 -6.14 -12.34
CA ILE A 328 -20.58 -5.99 -12.31
C ILE A 328 -20.01 -7.15 -13.13
N VAL A 329 -19.33 -6.85 -14.22
CA VAL A 329 -18.79 -7.87 -15.14
C VAL A 329 -17.29 -7.67 -15.29
N PHE A 330 -16.53 -8.74 -15.02
CA PHE A 330 -15.11 -8.80 -15.30
C PHE A 330 -14.83 -9.75 -16.45
N TYR A 331 -14.04 -9.31 -17.41
CA TYR A 331 -13.54 -10.16 -18.49
C TYR A 331 -12.12 -10.62 -18.21
N ILE A 332 -11.79 -11.85 -18.56
CA ILE A 332 -10.42 -12.36 -18.48
C ILE A 332 -9.70 -12.00 -19.76
N ASP A 333 -8.53 -11.37 -19.63
CA ASP A 333 -7.66 -11.01 -20.77
C ASP A 333 -7.39 -12.23 -21.67
N PRO A 334 -7.56 -12.12 -22.99
CA PRO A 334 -7.24 -13.21 -23.92
C PRO A 334 -5.78 -13.70 -23.87
N ALA A 335 -4.86 -12.89 -23.33
CA ALA A 335 -3.46 -13.26 -23.11
C ALA A 335 -3.27 -14.26 -21.94
N THR A 336 -4.29 -14.47 -21.12
CA THR A 336 -4.23 -15.38 -19.97
C THR A 336 -4.07 -16.83 -20.43
N PRO A 337 -3.10 -17.61 -19.86
CA PRO A 337 -3.01 -19.03 -20.13
C PRO A 337 -4.34 -19.75 -19.85
N LYS A 338 -4.87 -20.48 -20.82
CA LYS A 338 -6.23 -21.04 -20.78
C LYS A 338 -6.52 -21.90 -19.56
N LYS A 339 -5.52 -22.60 -19.03
CA LYS A 339 -5.67 -23.46 -17.85
C LYS A 339 -6.01 -22.67 -16.57
N TRP A 340 -5.73 -21.35 -16.51
CA TRP A 340 -6.01 -20.50 -15.35
C TRP A 340 -7.32 -19.72 -15.45
N VAL A 341 -7.87 -19.57 -16.65
CA VAL A 341 -9.07 -18.77 -16.92
C VAL A 341 -10.25 -19.17 -16.03
N SER A 342 -10.54 -20.47 -15.93
CA SER A 342 -11.66 -20.97 -15.13
C SER A 342 -11.51 -20.68 -13.63
N TYR A 343 -10.30 -20.70 -13.09
CA TYR A 343 -10.04 -20.41 -11.68
C TYR A 343 -10.16 -18.92 -11.36
N LEU A 344 -9.69 -18.05 -12.27
CA LEU A 344 -9.88 -16.60 -12.14
C LEU A 344 -11.38 -16.25 -12.16
N ILE A 345 -12.15 -16.83 -13.08
CA ILE A 345 -13.61 -16.65 -13.16
C ILE A 345 -14.29 -17.13 -11.87
N GLN A 346 -13.88 -18.27 -11.33
CA GLN A 346 -14.44 -18.78 -10.07
C GLN A 346 -14.17 -17.82 -8.90
N GLY A 347 -12.94 -17.25 -8.82
CA GLY A 347 -12.58 -16.27 -7.80
C GLY A 347 -13.46 -15.01 -7.86
N ILE A 348 -13.76 -14.52 -9.07
CA ILE A 348 -14.73 -13.42 -9.26
C ILE A 348 -16.13 -13.82 -8.76
N ASN A 349 -16.59 -15.00 -9.17
CA ASN A 349 -17.95 -15.45 -8.86
C ASN A 349 -18.15 -15.80 -7.37
N ASP A 350 -17.09 -16.06 -6.62
CA ASP A 350 -17.16 -16.33 -5.18
C ASP A 350 -17.80 -15.19 -4.38
N TRP A 351 -17.71 -13.95 -4.86
CA TRP A 351 -18.33 -12.79 -4.24
C TRP A 351 -19.85 -12.74 -4.34
N GLN A 352 -20.46 -13.55 -5.23
CA GLN A 352 -21.91 -13.55 -5.38
C GLN A 352 -22.65 -13.80 -4.06
N LYS A 353 -22.16 -14.71 -3.22
CA LYS A 353 -22.76 -14.99 -1.90
C LYS A 353 -22.70 -13.81 -0.93
N ALA A 354 -21.73 -12.89 -1.10
CA ALA A 354 -21.68 -11.66 -0.30
C ALA A 354 -22.71 -10.64 -0.81
N PHE A 355 -22.95 -10.55 -2.11
CA PHE A 355 -24.00 -9.70 -2.68
C PHE A 355 -25.41 -10.18 -2.36
N GLU A 356 -25.60 -11.47 -2.17
CA GLU A 356 -26.89 -12.02 -1.69
C GLU A 356 -27.23 -11.50 -0.28
N ALA A 357 -26.22 -11.29 0.60
CA ALA A 357 -26.43 -10.66 1.89
C ALA A 357 -26.87 -9.19 1.77
N ALA A 358 -26.58 -8.52 0.63
CA ALA A 358 -27.06 -7.18 0.30
C ALA A 358 -28.39 -7.18 -0.49
N GLY A 359 -29.01 -8.34 -0.74
CA GLY A 359 -30.28 -8.49 -1.45
C GLY A 359 -30.15 -8.66 -2.98
N PHE A 360 -28.94 -8.88 -3.50
CA PHE A 360 -28.72 -8.98 -4.95
C PHE A 360 -28.30 -10.40 -5.37
N LYS A 361 -29.02 -11.00 -6.31
CA LYS A 361 -28.57 -12.18 -7.07
C LYS A 361 -27.95 -11.76 -8.40
N ASN A 362 -27.01 -12.56 -8.92
CA ASN A 362 -26.31 -12.29 -10.18
C ASN A 362 -25.68 -10.87 -10.22
N ALA A 363 -25.17 -10.39 -9.09
CA ALA A 363 -24.62 -9.04 -8.99
C ALA A 363 -23.26 -8.89 -9.66
N ILE A 364 -22.43 -9.93 -9.57
CA ILE A 364 -21.08 -9.99 -10.13
C ILE A 364 -20.88 -11.26 -10.94
N VAL A 365 -20.12 -11.16 -12.03
CA VAL A 365 -19.80 -12.32 -12.89
C VAL A 365 -18.46 -12.14 -13.60
N GLY A 366 -17.65 -13.19 -13.59
CA GLY A 366 -16.47 -13.34 -14.43
C GLY A 366 -16.82 -14.00 -15.76
N LYS A 367 -16.23 -13.54 -16.86
CA LYS A 367 -16.43 -14.06 -18.21
C LYS A 367 -15.12 -14.15 -18.97
N GLU A 368 -15.03 -15.09 -19.89
CA GLU A 368 -13.99 -15.02 -20.94
C GLU A 368 -14.27 -13.81 -21.84
N ALA A 369 -13.20 -13.17 -22.34
CA ALA A 369 -13.34 -12.15 -23.36
C ALA A 369 -13.99 -12.75 -24.61
N PRO A 370 -14.92 -12.03 -25.27
CA PRO A 370 -15.51 -12.51 -26.50
C PRO A 370 -14.45 -12.63 -27.60
N THR A 371 -14.61 -13.60 -28.45
CA THR A 371 -13.77 -13.74 -29.65
C THR A 371 -14.08 -12.64 -30.66
N PRO A 372 -13.17 -12.32 -31.60
CA PRO A 372 -13.44 -11.33 -32.66
C PRO A 372 -14.63 -11.69 -33.58
N LYS A 373 -15.11 -12.96 -33.54
CA LYS A 373 -16.32 -13.37 -34.26
C LYS A 373 -17.60 -13.04 -33.48
N GLU A 374 -17.54 -13.06 -32.14
CA GLU A 374 -18.67 -12.78 -31.25
C GLU A 374 -18.87 -11.29 -31.06
N ASP A 375 -17.77 -10.56 -30.87
CA ASP A 375 -17.77 -9.10 -30.74
C ASP A 375 -16.50 -8.52 -31.38
N PRO A 376 -16.56 -8.07 -32.63
CA PRO A 376 -15.42 -7.51 -33.35
C PRO A 376 -14.95 -6.15 -32.78
N ASP A 377 -15.80 -5.48 -32.02
CA ASP A 377 -15.52 -4.16 -31.43
C ASP A 377 -15.07 -4.27 -29.96
N PHE A 378 -15.02 -5.47 -29.40
CA PHE A 378 -14.53 -5.67 -28.05
C PHE A 378 -13.08 -5.23 -27.91
N SER A 379 -12.80 -4.43 -26.88
CA SER A 379 -11.44 -4.04 -26.51
C SER A 379 -11.29 -4.03 -25.01
N THR A 380 -10.15 -4.53 -24.53
CA THR A 380 -9.76 -4.42 -23.12
C THR A 380 -9.49 -2.98 -22.68
N GLU A 381 -9.39 -2.04 -23.61
CA GLU A 381 -9.21 -0.61 -23.36
C GLU A 381 -10.54 0.16 -23.33
N ASP A 382 -11.66 -0.49 -23.65
CA ASP A 382 -12.97 0.14 -23.56
C ASP A 382 -13.43 0.18 -22.11
N ALA A 383 -13.52 1.36 -21.53
CA ALA A 383 -13.89 1.58 -20.12
C ALA A 383 -15.31 1.10 -19.72
N ARG A 384 -16.09 0.59 -20.67
CA ARG A 384 -17.32 -0.13 -20.35
C ARG A 384 -17.08 -1.50 -19.73
N TYR A 385 -15.84 -2.04 -19.85
CA TYR A 385 -15.46 -3.37 -19.43
C TYR A 385 -14.38 -3.32 -18.36
N SER A 386 -14.59 -4.03 -17.26
CA SER A 386 -13.52 -4.32 -16.30
C SER A 386 -12.80 -5.61 -16.70
N VAL A 387 -11.49 -5.65 -16.53
CA VAL A 387 -10.65 -6.72 -17.08
C VAL A 387 -9.63 -7.21 -16.04
N VAL A 388 -9.44 -8.53 -15.97
CA VAL A 388 -8.26 -9.11 -15.30
C VAL A 388 -7.18 -9.26 -16.37
N ARG A 389 -6.15 -8.38 -16.30
CA ARG A 389 -5.03 -8.29 -17.23
C ARG A 389 -3.93 -9.26 -16.82
N TYR A 390 -3.39 -10.03 -17.76
CA TYR A 390 -2.32 -10.98 -17.48
C TYR A 390 -1.00 -10.46 -18.02
N PHE A 391 -0.01 -10.33 -17.14
CA PHE A 391 1.31 -9.81 -17.47
C PHE A 391 2.40 -10.88 -17.32
N ALA A 392 3.27 -11.00 -18.31
CA ALA A 392 4.49 -11.80 -18.23
C ALA A 392 5.55 -11.01 -17.46
N SER A 393 5.48 -11.07 -16.15
CA SER A 393 6.37 -10.38 -15.22
C SER A 393 6.88 -11.34 -14.16
N ASP A 394 8.13 -11.12 -13.72
CA ASP A 394 8.76 -11.85 -12.62
C ASP A 394 8.32 -11.35 -11.22
N VAL A 395 7.43 -10.38 -11.17
CA VAL A 395 6.87 -9.87 -9.92
C VAL A 395 5.96 -10.89 -9.28
N GLU A 396 6.24 -11.18 -8.03
CA GLU A 396 5.48 -12.12 -7.21
C GLU A 396 4.26 -11.44 -6.57
N ASN A 397 3.39 -10.87 -7.41
CA ASN A 397 2.22 -10.14 -6.93
C ASN A 397 1.02 -10.22 -7.89
N ALA A 398 -0.13 -9.77 -7.41
CA ALA A 398 -1.29 -9.35 -8.17
C ALA A 398 -1.86 -8.11 -7.47
N TYR A 399 -2.64 -7.28 -8.16
CA TYR A 399 -3.30 -6.15 -7.51
C TYR A 399 -4.64 -5.80 -8.15
N GLY A 400 -5.58 -5.38 -7.32
CA GLY A 400 -6.96 -5.08 -7.69
C GLY A 400 -7.30 -3.59 -7.60
N PRO A 401 -6.80 -2.73 -8.52
CA PRO A 401 -7.11 -1.32 -8.50
C PRO A 401 -8.53 -1.05 -9.00
N HIS A 402 -9.05 0.12 -8.70
CA HIS A 402 -10.31 0.59 -9.26
C HIS A 402 -10.26 2.11 -9.50
N VAL A 403 -10.93 2.55 -10.53
CA VAL A 403 -11.05 3.96 -10.90
C VAL A 403 -12.41 4.46 -10.43
N SER A 404 -12.45 5.55 -9.67
CA SER A 404 -13.68 6.04 -9.06
C SER A 404 -14.00 7.50 -9.41
N ASP A 405 -15.30 7.81 -9.49
CA ASP A 405 -15.80 9.17 -9.64
C ASP A 405 -15.49 9.98 -8.37
N PRO A 406 -14.63 10.99 -8.42
CA PRO A 406 -14.22 11.74 -7.23
C PRO A 406 -15.34 12.56 -6.59
N ARG A 407 -16.49 12.68 -7.21
CA ARG A 407 -17.66 13.36 -6.65
C ARG A 407 -18.41 12.51 -5.64
N THR A 408 -18.36 11.18 -5.76
CA THR A 408 -19.26 10.28 -5.03
C THR A 408 -18.64 8.95 -4.59
N GLY A 409 -17.45 8.60 -5.09
CA GLY A 409 -16.83 7.29 -4.91
C GLY A 409 -17.48 6.16 -5.75
N GLU A 410 -18.23 6.49 -6.82
CA GLU A 410 -18.73 5.46 -7.75
C GLU A 410 -17.57 4.82 -8.49
N ILE A 411 -17.35 3.52 -8.30
CA ILE A 411 -16.37 2.76 -9.09
C ILE A 411 -16.90 2.63 -10.52
N LEU A 412 -16.09 3.02 -11.49
CA LEU A 412 -16.47 3.11 -12.91
C LEU A 412 -15.92 1.95 -13.72
N GLU A 413 -14.66 1.59 -13.47
CA GLU A 413 -13.94 0.49 -14.09
C GLU A 413 -12.88 -0.08 -13.15
N SER A 414 -12.33 -1.25 -13.49
CA SER A 414 -11.17 -1.84 -12.82
C SER A 414 -10.36 -2.68 -13.80
N HIS A 415 -9.04 -2.50 -13.78
CA HIS A 415 -8.07 -3.32 -14.49
C HIS A 415 -7.20 -4.05 -13.48
N VAL A 416 -7.62 -5.25 -13.06
CA VAL A 416 -6.85 -6.09 -12.14
C VAL A 416 -5.55 -6.52 -12.82
N GLY A 417 -4.41 -6.25 -12.20
CA GLY A 417 -3.09 -6.68 -12.66
C GLY A 417 -2.76 -8.08 -12.13
N TRP A 418 -2.58 -9.05 -13.03
CA TRP A 418 -2.18 -10.41 -12.69
C TRP A 418 -0.78 -10.70 -13.23
N TYR A 419 0.22 -10.81 -12.38
CA TYR A 419 1.59 -11.11 -12.77
C TYR A 419 1.85 -12.62 -12.75
N HIS A 420 2.66 -13.09 -13.70
CA HIS A 420 2.92 -14.53 -13.87
C HIS A 420 3.51 -15.15 -12.59
N ASN A 421 4.46 -14.47 -11.97
CA ASN A 421 5.20 -15.00 -10.81
C ASN A 421 4.43 -14.97 -9.47
N VAL A 422 3.19 -14.49 -9.45
CA VAL A 422 2.34 -14.72 -8.27
C VAL A 422 2.24 -16.22 -7.93
N MET A 423 2.41 -17.10 -8.93
CA MET A 423 2.42 -18.55 -8.72
C MET A 423 3.61 -19.03 -7.90
N GLU A 424 4.77 -18.40 -8.05
CA GLU A 424 5.98 -18.70 -7.26
C GLU A 424 5.74 -18.35 -5.78
N LEU A 425 5.25 -17.14 -5.52
CA LEU A 425 4.85 -16.70 -4.18
C LEU A 425 3.85 -17.68 -3.52
N LEU A 426 2.81 -18.05 -4.26
CA LEU A 426 1.80 -18.99 -3.77
C LEU A 426 2.37 -20.38 -3.49
N ARG A 427 3.26 -20.87 -4.37
CA ARG A 427 3.96 -22.15 -4.15
C ARG A 427 4.77 -22.12 -2.87
N ASN A 428 5.59 -21.09 -2.68
CA ASN A 428 6.51 -20.97 -1.55
C ASN A 428 5.76 -20.86 -0.24
N TRP A 429 4.79 -19.97 -0.15
CA TRP A 429 3.98 -19.82 1.05
C TRP A 429 3.18 -21.07 1.39
N PHE A 430 2.51 -21.66 0.39
CA PHE A 430 1.72 -22.86 0.62
C PHE A 430 2.59 -24.04 1.07
N PHE A 431 3.80 -24.16 0.50
CA PHE A 431 4.78 -25.15 0.93
C PHE A 431 5.18 -24.93 2.38
N VAL A 432 5.71 -23.74 2.71
CA VAL A 432 6.30 -23.48 4.04
C VAL A 432 5.24 -23.46 5.14
N GLN A 433 4.02 -23.03 4.84
CA GLN A 433 2.96 -22.92 5.82
C GLN A 433 2.17 -24.22 5.99
N THR A 434 2.11 -25.10 4.99
CA THR A 434 1.21 -26.25 5.06
C THR A 434 1.87 -27.62 4.91
N ALA A 435 3.06 -27.77 4.34
CA ALA A 435 3.66 -29.07 4.01
C ALA A 435 3.83 -30.02 5.21
N ALA A 436 3.95 -29.49 6.44
CA ALA A 436 4.00 -30.32 7.63
C ALA A 436 2.74 -31.18 7.81
N SER A 437 1.55 -30.61 7.57
CA SER A 437 0.24 -31.25 7.76
C SER A 437 -0.45 -31.62 6.44
N ASN A 438 0.01 -31.08 5.30
CA ASN A 438 -0.57 -31.28 3.97
C ASN A 438 0.40 -32.03 3.03
N PRO A 439 0.25 -33.33 2.80
CA PRO A 439 1.11 -34.06 1.86
C PRO A 439 1.10 -33.54 0.42
N ALA A 440 0.01 -32.91 -0.02
CA ALA A 440 -0.09 -32.37 -1.37
C ALA A 440 0.85 -31.18 -1.62
N ALA A 441 1.28 -30.47 -0.56
CA ALA A 441 2.23 -29.37 -0.63
C ALA A 441 3.71 -29.80 -0.68
N ARG A 442 4.04 -31.10 -0.53
CA ARG A 442 5.40 -31.63 -0.41
C ARG A 442 6.05 -31.87 -1.78
N LYS A 443 6.15 -30.85 -2.63
CA LYS A 443 6.76 -30.95 -3.95
C LYS A 443 7.12 -29.58 -4.50
N ALA A 444 8.18 -29.51 -5.31
CA ALA A 444 8.64 -28.29 -5.96
C ALA A 444 7.63 -27.72 -6.95
N LYS A 445 6.85 -28.56 -7.61
CA LYS A 445 5.84 -28.16 -8.58
C LYS A 445 4.47 -28.75 -8.24
N PHE A 446 3.48 -27.89 -8.04
CA PHE A 446 2.10 -28.29 -7.79
C PHE A 446 1.40 -28.74 -9.07
N THR A 447 0.32 -29.53 -8.93
CA THR A 447 -0.56 -29.85 -10.05
C THR A 447 -1.31 -28.61 -10.50
N ASP A 448 -1.82 -28.61 -11.76
CA ASP A 448 -2.58 -27.50 -12.27
C ASP A 448 -3.86 -27.25 -11.44
N GLU A 449 -4.47 -28.29 -10.90
CA GLU A 449 -5.64 -28.18 -10.01
C GLU A 449 -5.28 -27.48 -8.68
N GLN A 450 -4.18 -27.90 -8.06
CA GLN A 450 -3.76 -27.29 -6.80
C GLN A 450 -3.33 -25.83 -6.96
N MET A 451 -2.54 -25.53 -8.00
CA MET A 451 -2.18 -24.17 -8.32
C MET A 451 -3.41 -23.35 -8.73
N GLY A 452 -4.34 -23.95 -9.45
CA GLY A 452 -5.59 -23.31 -9.81
C GLY A 452 -6.44 -22.86 -8.62
N GLU A 453 -6.57 -23.69 -7.57
CA GLU A 453 -7.27 -23.29 -6.33
C GLU A 453 -6.55 -22.14 -5.59
N LEU A 454 -5.23 -22.10 -5.62
CA LEU A 454 -4.45 -21.00 -5.05
C LEU A 454 -4.65 -19.71 -5.88
N ILE A 455 -4.69 -19.82 -7.21
CA ILE A 455 -5.03 -18.70 -8.12
C ILE A 455 -6.45 -18.20 -7.85
N ARG A 456 -7.43 -19.09 -7.66
CA ARG A 456 -8.79 -18.71 -7.30
C ARG A 456 -8.85 -17.92 -5.99
N PHE A 457 -8.11 -18.36 -4.98
CA PHE A 457 -8.00 -17.65 -3.70
C PHE A 457 -7.52 -16.21 -3.90
N VAL A 458 -6.39 -16.01 -4.60
CA VAL A 458 -5.88 -14.64 -4.87
C VAL A 458 -6.83 -13.87 -5.77
N SER A 459 -7.43 -14.48 -6.79
CA SER A 459 -8.45 -13.83 -7.61
C SER A 459 -9.61 -13.29 -6.78
N SER A 460 -10.11 -14.08 -5.82
CA SER A 460 -11.16 -13.62 -4.91
C SER A 460 -10.70 -12.44 -4.06
N HIS A 461 -9.44 -12.43 -3.59
CA HIS A 461 -8.86 -11.34 -2.83
C HIS A 461 -8.78 -10.04 -3.66
N GLU A 462 -8.15 -10.10 -4.84
CA GLU A 462 -7.99 -8.92 -5.72
C GLU A 462 -9.34 -8.33 -6.16
N ILE A 463 -10.32 -9.18 -6.42
CA ILE A 463 -11.69 -8.72 -6.71
C ILE A 463 -12.28 -7.99 -5.50
N GLY A 464 -11.99 -8.39 -4.27
CA GLY A 464 -12.41 -7.67 -3.07
C GLY A 464 -11.97 -6.20 -3.08
N HIS A 465 -10.73 -5.92 -3.49
CA HIS A 465 -10.25 -4.55 -3.66
C HIS A 465 -11.05 -3.77 -4.71
N THR A 466 -11.38 -4.42 -5.82
CA THR A 466 -12.19 -3.78 -6.87
C THR A 466 -13.64 -3.53 -6.45
N LEU A 467 -14.08 -4.10 -5.33
CA LEU A 467 -15.37 -3.83 -4.70
C LEU A 467 -15.30 -2.72 -3.63
N GLY A 468 -14.15 -2.09 -3.49
CA GLY A 468 -13.90 -1.00 -2.54
C GLY A 468 -13.41 -1.46 -1.16
N LEU A 469 -13.04 -2.73 -0.99
CA LEU A 469 -12.60 -3.27 0.31
C LEU A 469 -11.08 -3.19 0.45
N PRO A 470 -10.52 -2.47 1.43
CA PRO A 470 -9.11 -2.54 1.79
C PRO A 470 -8.81 -3.82 2.58
N HIS A 471 -7.55 -4.07 2.88
CA HIS A 471 -7.15 -5.14 3.77
C HIS A 471 -7.81 -5.01 5.15
N ASN A 472 -8.22 -6.14 5.72
CA ASN A 472 -8.75 -6.25 7.09
C ASN A 472 -7.84 -7.15 7.95
N PHE A 473 -6.70 -6.63 8.39
CA PHE A 473 -5.73 -7.35 9.21
C PHE A 473 -6.21 -7.70 10.62
N GLY A 474 -7.36 -7.22 11.03
CA GLY A 474 -7.98 -7.60 12.30
C GLY A 474 -8.89 -8.83 12.22
N SER A 475 -9.12 -9.33 11.02
CA SER A 475 -10.08 -10.42 10.79
C SER A 475 -9.55 -11.77 11.29
N SER A 476 -8.29 -12.11 11.02
CA SER A 476 -7.67 -13.38 11.43
C SER A 476 -7.72 -13.61 12.94
N TYR A 477 -7.68 -12.54 13.73
CA TYR A 477 -7.78 -12.60 15.19
C TYR A 477 -9.13 -13.15 15.70
N ALA A 478 -10.17 -13.16 14.88
CA ALA A 478 -11.50 -13.57 15.29
C ALA A 478 -11.65 -15.07 15.57
N TYR A 479 -10.81 -15.90 14.99
CA TYR A 479 -10.92 -17.35 15.17
C TYR A 479 -9.98 -17.86 16.26
N PRO A 480 -10.47 -18.70 17.20
CA PRO A 480 -9.60 -19.35 18.16
C PRO A 480 -8.55 -20.24 17.47
N VAL A 481 -7.30 -20.17 17.94
CA VAL A 481 -6.20 -20.99 17.42
C VAL A 481 -6.56 -22.48 17.38
N ASP A 482 -7.24 -22.99 18.41
CA ASP A 482 -7.63 -24.41 18.46
C ASP A 482 -8.70 -24.78 17.41
N SER A 483 -9.55 -23.83 17.03
CA SER A 483 -10.55 -24.05 15.99
C SER A 483 -9.91 -24.23 14.61
N LEU A 484 -8.80 -23.56 14.34
CA LEU A 484 -8.03 -23.68 13.08
C LEU A 484 -7.34 -25.05 12.92
N ARG A 485 -7.31 -25.85 13.97
CA ARG A 485 -6.87 -27.26 13.97
C ARG A 485 -8.03 -28.25 13.74
N SER A 486 -9.24 -27.77 13.61
CA SER A 486 -10.43 -28.60 13.38
C SER A 486 -10.82 -28.65 11.91
N LYS A 487 -10.82 -29.84 11.32
CA LYS A 487 -11.29 -30.04 9.93
C LYS A 487 -12.70 -29.45 9.70
N SER A 488 -13.66 -29.81 10.58
CA SER A 488 -15.05 -29.35 10.42
C SER A 488 -15.21 -27.85 10.54
N PHE A 489 -14.34 -27.19 11.31
CA PHE A 489 -14.33 -25.74 11.42
C PHE A 489 -13.77 -25.11 10.16
N THR A 490 -12.57 -25.52 9.71
CA THR A 490 -11.87 -24.93 8.56
C THR A 490 -12.62 -25.20 7.25
N ASP A 491 -13.23 -26.37 7.07
CA ASP A 491 -14.07 -26.66 5.89
C ASP A 491 -15.28 -25.72 5.79
N LYS A 492 -15.82 -25.28 6.92
CA LYS A 492 -17.00 -24.43 6.98
C LYS A 492 -16.67 -22.94 6.92
N HIS A 493 -15.63 -22.52 7.63
CA HIS A 493 -15.32 -21.11 7.90
C HIS A 493 -14.06 -20.60 7.21
N GLY A 494 -13.24 -21.48 6.61
CA GLY A 494 -11.90 -21.09 6.13
C GLY A 494 -10.96 -20.79 7.30
N THR A 495 -9.97 -19.95 7.06
CA THR A 495 -8.92 -19.63 8.03
C THR A 495 -9.09 -18.23 8.65
N ALA A 496 -9.92 -17.36 8.06
CA ALA A 496 -10.27 -16.04 8.58
C ALA A 496 -11.70 -15.65 8.15
N PRO A 497 -12.41 -14.78 8.91
CA PRO A 497 -13.72 -14.27 8.55
C PRO A 497 -13.74 -13.37 7.30
N SER A 498 -12.59 -12.92 6.82
CA SER A 498 -12.47 -12.11 5.62
C SER A 498 -11.38 -12.63 4.71
N ILE A 499 -11.65 -12.68 3.41
CA ILE A 499 -10.64 -12.93 2.39
C ILE A 499 -9.70 -11.75 2.20
N MET A 500 -10.09 -10.57 2.69
CA MET A 500 -9.28 -9.35 2.63
C MET A 500 -8.21 -9.30 3.75
N ASP A 501 -8.13 -10.33 4.58
CA ASP A 501 -7.02 -10.51 5.52
C ASP A 501 -5.84 -11.21 4.81
N TYR A 502 -4.63 -10.83 5.14
CA TYR A 502 -3.44 -11.58 4.72
C TYR A 502 -3.20 -12.79 5.63
N ALA A 503 -4.26 -13.49 6.02
CA ALA A 503 -4.19 -14.71 6.80
C ALA A 503 -3.40 -15.83 6.10
N ARG A 504 -3.19 -15.71 4.79
CA ARG A 504 -2.45 -16.65 3.92
C ARG A 504 -2.94 -18.09 4.11
N PHE A 505 -2.06 -18.99 4.55
CA PHE A 505 -2.40 -20.41 4.68
C PHE A 505 -2.29 -20.89 6.13
N ASN A 506 -3.07 -21.92 6.45
CA ASN A 506 -3.18 -22.42 7.82
C ASN A 506 -1.90 -23.13 8.30
N TYR A 507 -0.97 -22.35 8.82
CA TYR A 507 0.26 -22.86 9.43
C TYR A 507 0.07 -23.42 10.85
N ILE A 508 -1.14 -23.29 11.43
CA ILE A 508 -1.47 -23.76 12.78
C ILE A 508 -1.78 -25.26 12.78
N ALA A 509 -2.39 -25.76 11.71
CA ALA A 509 -2.75 -27.18 11.59
C ALA A 509 -1.54 -28.09 11.79
N GLN A 510 -1.71 -29.14 12.61
CA GLN A 510 -0.66 -30.10 12.93
C GLN A 510 -0.90 -31.45 12.23
N PRO A 511 0.14 -32.24 11.98
CA PRO A 511 -0.04 -33.61 11.53
C PRO A 511 -1.00 -34.39 12.45
N GLY A 512 -2.03 -35.00 11.84
CA GLY A 512 -3.04 -35.76 12.59
C GLY A 512 -4.34 -34.99 12.88
N ASP A 513 -4.38 -33.64 12.69
CA ASP A 513 -5.61 -32.84 12.86
C ASP A 513 -6.66 -33.13 11.78
N GLY A 514 -6.24 -33.69 10.65
CA GLY A 514 -7.14 -34.04 9.54
C GLY A 514 -7.65 -32.83 8.74
N VAL A 515 -7.08 -31.64 8.92
CA VAL A 515 -7.43 -30.43 8.18
C VAL A 515 -7.13 -30.62 6.69
N THR A 516 -8.08 -30.20 5.84
CA THR A 516 -8.02 -30.30 4.37
C THR A 516 -8.22 -28.96 3.68
N HIS A 517 -8.73 -27.95 4.39
CA HIS A 517 -8.90 -26.60 3.89
C HIS A 517 -7.93 -25.65 4.60
N PHE A 518 -7.01 -25.06 3.84
CA PHE A 518 -5.85 -24.32 4.36
C PHE A 518 -5.84 -22.82 4.04
N TYR A 519 -6.83 -22.29 3.38
CA TYR A 519 -6.86 -20.88 2.92
C TYR A 519 -8.15 -20.16 3.30
N PRO A 520 -8.14 -18.80 3.34
CA PRO A 520 -9.34 -18.02 3.58
C PRO A 520 -10.36 -18.20 2.45
N GLN A 521 -11.59 -17.88 2.74
CA GLN A 521 -12.69 -17.80 1.76
C GLN A 521 -13.53 -16.57 2.07
N ILE A 522 -14.45 -16.21 1.16
CA ILE A 522 -15.45 -15.16 1.43
C ILE A 522 -16.19 -15.50 2.72
N GLY A 523 -15.89 -14.75 3.78
CA GLY A 523 -16.32 -15.06 5.14
C GLY A 523 -17.46 -14.17 5.66
N GLU A 524 -17.64 -14.19 6.97
CA GLU A 524 -18.73 -13.46 7.63
C GLU A 524 -18.52 -11.96 7.58
N TYR A 525 -17.26 -11.50 7.71
CA TYR A 525 -16.93 -10.09 7.57
C TYR A 525 -17.19 -9.59 6.15
N ASP A 526 -16.78 -10.33 5.12
CA ASP A 526 -16.96 -9.93 3.72
C ASP A 526 -18.44 -9.75 3.36
N LYS A 527 -19.27 -10.71 3.79
CA LYS A 527 -20.73 -10.62 3.63
C LYS A 527 -21.31 -9.41 4.36
N TRP A 528 -20.80 -9.12 5.54
CA TRP A 528 -21.20 -7.96 6.32
C TRP A 528 -20.78 -6.66 5.65
N ALA A 529 -19.54 -6.54 5.23
CA ALA A 529 -19.02 -5.35 4.56
C ALA A 529 -19.78 -5.06 3.26
N ILE A 530 -20.00 -6.08 2.43
CA ILE A 530 -20.81 -5.94 1.20
C ILE A 530 -22.26 -5.57 1.55
N LYS A 531 -22.88 -6.19 2.54
CA LYS A 531 -24.21 -5.79 3.00
C LYS A 531 -24.25 -4.33 3.39
N TRP A 532 -23.33 -3.86 4.23
CA TRP A 532 -23.25 -2.48 4.69
C TRP A 532 -22.99 -1.50 3.53
N GLY A 533 -22.08 -1.80 2.63
CA GLY A 533 -21.70 -0.95 1.52
C GLY A 533 -22.68 -0.91 0.38
N TYR A 534 -23.40 -2.01 0.10
CA TYR A 534 -24.18 -2.19 -1.14
C TYR A 534 -25.70 -2.31 -0.94
N THR A 535 -26.21 -2.44 0.29
CA THR A 535 -27.68 -2.42 0.50
C THR A 535 -28.26 -1.15 -0.10
N TRP A 536 -29.26 -1.32 -0.95
CA TRP A 536 -30.00 -0.22 -1.55
C TRP A 536 -31.14 0.19 -0.61
N PHE A 537 -31.27 1.48 -0.34
CA PHE A 537 -32.32 2.02 0.49
C PHE A 537 -33.39 2.67 -0.39
N PRO A 538 -34.67 2.29 -0.25
CA PRO A 538 -35.78 2.87 -1.01
C PRO A 538 -35.96 4.33 -0.64
N GLY A 539 -36.49 5.10 -1.61
CA GLY A 539 -36.76 6.52 -1.45
C GLY A 539 -35.53 7.41 -1.64
N LYS A 540 -35.71 8.71 -1.46
CA LYS A 540 -34.67 9.71 -1.66
C LYS A 540 -33.97 10.03 -0.34
N LYS A 541 -33.31 9.05 0.28
CA LYS A 541 -32.52 9.29 1.49
C LYS A 541 -31.21 10.03 1.13
N THR A 542 -30.86 10.99 1.97
CA THR A 542 -29.56 11.66 1.90
C THR A 542 -28.45 10.74 2.42
N PRO A 543 -27.16 11.00 2.09
CA PRO A 543 -26.04 10.26 2.69
C PRO A 543 -26.05 10.26 4.21
N LYS A 544 -26.48 11.35 4.85
CA LYS A 544 -26.57 11.48 6.31
C LYS A 544 -27.65 10.56 6.88
N GLU A 545 -28.84 10.52 6.27
CA GLU A 545 -29.93 9.63 6.71
C GLU A 545 -29.56 8.15 6.52
N GLU A 546 -28.81 7.80 5.48
CA GLU A 546 -28.28 6.43 5.33
C GLU A 546 -27.25 6.11 6.41
N LYS A 547 -26.37 7.05 6.76
CA LYS A 547 -25.39 6.86 7.82
C LYS A 547 -26.05 6.56 9.17
N GLU A 548 -27.12 7.27 9.49
CA GLU A 548 -27.88 7.04 10.74
C GLU A 548 -28.44 5.60 10.83
N LEU A 549 -28.96 5.08 9.72
CA LEU A 549 -29.44 3.69 9.65
C LEU A 549 -28.30 2.66 9.73
N LEU A 550 -27.22 2.93 9.01
CA LEU A 550 -26.06 2.05 8.96
C LEU A 550 -25.28 2.03 10.28
N ASP A 551 -25.26 3.13 11.03
CA ASP A 551 -24.66 3.20 12.36
C ASP A 551 -25.34 2.25 13.36
N VAL A 552 -26.66 2.11 13.28
CA VAL A 552 -27.39 1.10 14.08
C VAL A 552 -26.87 -0.30 13.81
N TRP A 553 -26.66 -0.64 12.53
CA TRP A 553 -26.15 -1.96 12.15
C TRP A 553 -24.73 -2.20 12.66
N VAL A 554 -23.86 -1.17 12.60
CA VAL A 554 -22.51 -1.26 13.13
C VAL A 554 -22.51 -1.48 14.63
N LYS A 555 -23.36 -0.76 15.38
CA LYS A 555 -23.51 -0.92 16.82
C LYS A 555 -24.02 -2.30 17.23
N GLU A 556 -24.93 -2.89 16.46
CA GLU A 556 -25.39 -4.27 16.68
C GLU A 556 -24.27 -5.32 16.54
N LYS A 557 -23.22 -5.01 15.77
CA LYS A 557 -22.07 -5.88 15.57
C LYS A 557 -20.90 -5.58 16.52
N ALA A 558 -20.97 -4.47 17.24
CA ALA A 558 -19.88 -4.01 18.09
C ALA A 558 -19.51 -5.06 19.15
N GLY A 559 -18.21 -5.28 19.32
CA GLY A 559 -17.65 -6.25 20.27
C GLY A 559 -17.67 -7.70 19.78
N ASN A 560 -18.25 -8.01 18.61
CA ASN A 560 -18.13 -9.33 18.01
C ASN A 560 -16.92 -9.36 17.06
N PRO A 561 -15.88 -10.15 17.35
CA PRO A 561 -14.64 -10.15 16.56
C PRO A 561 -14.84 -10.57 15.09
N LEU A 562 -15.90 -11.32 14.77
CA LEU A 562 -16.22 -11.70 13.38
C LEU A 562 -16.49 -10.49 12.46
N TYR A 563 -16.82 -9.34 13.02
CA TYR A 563 -17.16 -8.12 12.29
C TYR A 563 -16.18 -6.99 12.58
N TYR A 564 -15.06 -7.29 13.23
CA TYR A 564 -14.03 -6.31 13.51
C TYR A 564 -13.28 -5.94 12.23
N PHE A 565 -13.08 -4.63 12.04
CA PHE A 565 -12.24 -4.10 10.99
C PHE A 565 -10.96 -3.52 11.59
N GLY A 566 -9.82 -4.00 11.12
CA GLY A 566 -8.51 -3.49 11.48
C GLY A 566 -7.71 -3.14 10.24
N ARG A 567 -7.38 -1.85 10.09
CA ARG A 567 -6.65 -1.35 8.92
C ARG A 567 -5.22 -1.86 8.86
N GLN A 568 -4.72 -1.99 7.63
CA GLN A 568 -3.30 -2.10 7.34
C GLN A 568 -2.57 -0.83 7.80
N GLY A 569 -1.33 -0.97 8.26
CA GLY A 569 -0.47 0.18 8.60
C GLY A 569 0.47 -0.10 9.76
N THR A 570 1.22 0.90 10.19
CA THR A 570 2.02 0.83 11.43
C THR A 570 1.07 0.71 12.62
N THR A 571 0.95 -0.49 13.14
CA THR A 571 0.05 -0.75 14.25
C THR A 571 0.78 -0.90 15.57
N ILE A 572 0.10 -0.47 16.62
CA ILE A 572 0.44 -0.79 18.00
C ILE A 572 -0.43 -1.91 18.54
N ASP A 573 -1.43 -2.32 17.76
CA ASP A 573 -2.41 -3.35 18.12
C ASP A 573 -1.93 -4.72 17.63
N PRO A 574 -1.63 -5.66 18.53
CA PRO A 574 -1.15 -6.99 18.15
C PRO A 574 -2.20 -7.87 17.46
N ARG A 575 -3.43 -7.39 17.32
CA ARG A 575 -4.50 -8.06 16.57
C ARG A 575 -4.53 -7.68 15.10
N LEU A 576 -3.77 -6.64 14.69
CA LEU A 576 -3.77 -6.07 13.34
C LEU A 576 -2.46 -6.38 12.64
N GLN A 577 -2.25 -7.63 12.29
CA GLN A 577 -0.98 -8.08 11.72
C GLN A 577 -1.19 -8.75 10.36
N SER A 578 -0.19 -8.65 9.52
CA SER A 578 -0.14 -9.38 8.25
C SER A 578 0.34 -10.80 8.52
N GLU A 579 -0.33 -11.78 7.91
CA GLU A 579 0.08 -13.18 7.86
C GLU A 579 0.08 -13.90 9.23
N ASP A 580 -0.63 -13.34 10.20
CA ASP A 580 -0.93 -14.02 11.46
C ASP A 580 -2.27 -14.76 11.39
N LEU A 581 -2.47 -15.66 12.31
CA LEU A 581 -3.69 -16.46 12.46
C LEU A 581 -4.07 -16.65 13.92
N GLY A 582 -5.37 -16.49 14.17
CA GLY A 582 -5.99 -16.85 15.43
C GLY A 582 -5.81 -15.83 16.56
N ASP A 583 -6.56 -16.03 17.62
CA ASP A 583 -6.69 -15.11 18.76
C ASP A 583 -5.46 -15.04 19.67
N ASN A 584 -4.41 -15.80 19.34
CA ASN A 584 -3.21 -15.91 20.18
C ASN A 584 -1.95 -16.13 19.35
N ALA A 585 -1.26 -15.05 19.02
CA ALA A 585 -0.04 -15.05 18.22
C ALA A 585 1.08 -15.96 18.81
N LEU A 586 1.19 -16.03 20.14
CA LEU A 586 2.20 -16.88 20.80
C LEU A 586 1.93 -18.36 20.55
N LYS A 587 0.68 -18.79 20.74
CA LYS A 587 0.24 -20.17 20.53
C LYS A 587 0.31 -20.54 19.05
N ALA A 588 -0.16 -19.65 18.17
CA ALA A 588 -0.11 -19.82 16.73
C ALA A 588 1.34 -19.98 16.23
N SER A 589 2.24 -19.07 16.64
CA SER A 589 3.66 -19.13 16.29
C SER A 589 4.35 -20.39 16.83
N THR A 590 3.98 -20.86 18.03
CA THR A 590 4.50 -22.13 18.58
C THR A 590 4.14 -23.30 17.67
N TYR A 591 2.90 -23.38 17.17
CA TYR A 591 2.51 -24.43 16.22
C TYR A 591 3.20 -24.26 14.87
N GLY A 592 3.32 -23.01 14.37
CA GLY A 592 4.04 -22.73 13.14
C GLY A 592 5.51 -23.15 13.20
N ILE A 593 6.22 -22.80 14.27
CA ILE A 593 7.62 -23.23 14.49
C ILE A 593 7.74 -24.75 14.56
N ALA A 594 6.78 -25.41 15.22
CA ALA A 594 6.77 -26.89 15.27
C ALA A 594 6.61 -27.49 13.86
N ASN A 595 5.87 -26.85 12.98
CA ASN A 595 5.73 -27.25 11.58
C ASN A 595 7.02 -26.98 10.78
N LEU A 596 7.66 -25.81 10.92
CA LEU A 596 8.95 -25.52 10.28
C LEU A 596 10.04 -26.53 10.67
N LYS A 597 10.10 -26.92 11.96
CA LYS A 597 11.00 -27.96 12.46
C LYS A 597 10.77 -29.33 11.82
N ARG A 598 9.56 -29.60 11.28
CA ARG A 598 9.26 -30.84 10.54
C ARG A 598 9.55 -30.69 9.05
N ILE A 599 9.36 -29.49 8.48
CA ILE A 599 9.57 -29.23 7.06
C ILE A 599 11.06 -29.26 6.71
N LEU A 600 11.90 -28.56 7.46
CA LEU A 600 13.31 -28.37 7.12
C LEU A 600 14.08 -29.68 6.89
N PRO A 601 14.01 -30.72 7.75
CA PRO A 601 14.74 -31.97 7.51
C PRO A 601 14.28 -32.75 6.27
N ASN A 602 13.12 -32.42 5.71
CA ASN A 602 12.53 -33.08 4.56
C ASN A 602 12.56 -32.19 3.29
N ALA A 603 13.06 -30.97 3.41
CA ALA A 603 13.01 -29.98 2.33
C ALA A 603 13.73 -30.47 1.07
N GLU A 604 14.92 -31.10 1.21
CA GLU A 604 15.64 -31.67 0.08
C GLU A 604 14.83 -32.75 -0.67
N GLU A 605 14.21 -33.67 0.05
CA GLU A 605 13.40 -34.74 -0.56
C GLU A 605 12.17 -34.13 -1.29
N TRP A 606 11.51 -33.15 -0.67
CA TRP A 606 10.28 -32.58 -1.18
C TRP A 606 10.49 -31.58 -2.33
N THR A 607 11.69 -30.98 -2.43
CA THR A 607 12.06 -30.09 -3.55
C THR A 607 12.81 -30.81 -4.65
N TYR A 608 13.16 -32.10 -4.48
CA TYR A 608 13.97 -32.83 -5.42
C TYR A 608 13.38 -32.86 -6.82
N GLN A 609 14.18 -32.40 -7.79
CA GLN A 609 13.93 -32.51 -9.23
C GLN A 609 15.16 -33.11 -9.92
N LYS A 610 14.95 -34.18 -10.69
CA LYS A 610 16.06 -34.87 -11.35
C LYS A 610 16.72 -33.97 -12.40
N GLY A 611 18.00 -33.69 -12.21
CA GLY A 611 18.83 -32.93 -13.16
C GLY A 611 18.85 -31.43 -12.90
N GLU A 612 18.06 -30.94 -11.93
CA GLU A 612 18.11 -29.55 -11.47
C GLU A 612 19.14 -29.39 -10.34
N ASP A 613 19.58 -28.18 -10.09
CA ASP A 613 20.46 -27.82 -8.99
C ASP A 613 19.69 -27.65 -7.66
N TYR A 614 20.30 -27.06 -6.65
CA TYR A 614 19.70 -26.86 -5.32
C TYR A 614 18.96 -25.51 -5.18
N THR A 615 18.61 -24.83 -6.27
CA THR A 615 17.94 -23.53 -6.21
C THR A 615 16.60 -23.60 -5.47
N ASP A 616 15.74 -24.57 -5.80
CA ASP A 616 14.45 -24.73 -5.09
C ASP A 616 14.64 -25.05 -3.59
N LEU A 617 15.67 -25.81 -3.24
CA LEU A 617 15.97 -26.08 -1.83
C LEU A 617 16.43 -24.81 -1.09
N GLN A 618 17.30 -24.01 -1.71
CA GLN A 618 17.78 -22.75 -1.17
C GLN A 618 16.63 -21.75 -0.99
N GLU A 619 15.73 -21.69 -1.94
CA GLU A 619 14.54 -20.85 -1.90
C GLU A 619 13.63 -21.25 -0.73
N ILE A 620 13.24 -22.51 -0.62
CA ILE A 620 12.41 -23.00 0.50
C ILE A 620 13.10 -22.80 1.84
N TYR A 621 14.40 -22.98 1.91
CA TYR A 621 15.14 -22.70 3.13
C TYR A 621 15.07 -21.19 3.49
N THR A 622 15.20 -20.32 2.52
CA THR A 622 15.08 -18.87 2.72
C THR A 622 13.68 -18.52 3.22
N GLU A 623 12.64 -19.08 2.61
CA GLU A 623 11.25 -18.90 3.04
C GLU A 623 10.99 -19.44 4.46
N ILE A 624 11.65 -20.53 4.89
CA ILE A 624 11.58 -21.00 6.29
C ILE A 624 12.15 -19.95 7.25
N LEU A 625 13.27 -19.31 6.90
CA LEU A 625 13.86 -18.24 7.71
C LEU A 625 12.96 -17.00 7.75
N VAL A 626 12.41 -16.62 6.62
CA VAL A 626 11.45 -15.49 6.52
C VAL A 626 10.23 -15.77 7.38
N GLN A 627 9.64 -16.96 7.26
CA GLN A 627 8.46 -17.34 8.03
C GLN A 627 8.76 -17.43 9.54
N PHE A 628 9.93 -17.92 9.93
CA PHE A 628 10.36 -17.92 11.33
C PHE A 628 10.49 -16.49 11.87
N ASN A 629 11.13 -15.58 11.10
CA ASN A 629 11.25 -14.17 11.47
C ASN A 629 9.87 -13.49 11.59
N ARG A 630 8.94 -13.83 10.71
CA ARG A 630 7.56 -13.35 10.73
C ARG A 630 6.84 -13.73 12.03
N TYR A 631 6.98 -14.97 12.49
CA TYR A 631 6.47 -15.39 13.80
C TYR A 631 7.09 -14.60 14.96
N MET A 632 8.36 -14.21 14.86
CA MET A 632 8.98 -13.33 15.87
C MET A 632 8.29 -11.94 15.84
N GLY A 633 8.02 -11.39 14.68
CA GLY A 633 7.28 -10.15 14.52
C GLY A 633 5.90 -10.20 15.19
N HIS A 634 5.11 -11.24 14.91
CA HIS A 634 3.76 -11.41 15.46
C HIS A 634 3.75 -11.43 16.99
N VAL A 635 4.71 -12.08 17.60
CA VAL A 635 4.82 -12.14 19.05
C VAL A 635 5.31 -10.82 19.64
N THR A 636 6.26 -10.14 18.98
CA THR A 636 6.88 -8.88 19.46
C THR A 636 5.83 -7.77 19.66
N LEU A 637 4.79 -7.70 18.82
CA LEU A 637 3.76 -6.67 18.94
C LEU A 637 2.94 -6.76 20.23
N ASN A 638 2.93 -7.89 20.91
CA ASN A 638 2.27 -7.97 22.21
C ASN A 638 3.00 -7.20 23.32
N ILE A 639 4.33 -7.00 23.19
CA ILE A 639 5.14 -6.29 24.20
C ILE A 639 4.94 -4.77 23.99
N GLY A 640 4.42 -4.07 24.98
CA GLY A 640 4.06 -2.65 24.89
C GLY A 640 2.98 -2.39 23.84
N GLY A 641 2.15 -3.40 23.51
CA GLY A 641 1.05 -3.30 22.57
C GLY A 641 -0.18 -2.63 23.19
N MET A 642 -1.03 -2.10 22.32
CA MET A 642 -2.34 -1.53 22.69
C MET A 642 -3.39 -2.00 21.70
N ASN A 643 -4.54 -2.45 22.21
CA ASN A 643 -5.70 -2.76 21.40
C ASN A 643 -6.45 -1.47 21.05
N GLU A 644 -6.83 -1.31 19.79
CA GLU A 644 -7.58 -0.16 19.29
C GLU A 644 -9.00 -0.58 18.91
N ASN A 645 -10.00 0.06 19.50
CA ASN A 645 -11.41 -0.24 19.25
C ASN A 645 -12.13 1.06 18.92
N PHE A 646 -12.31 1.38 17.66
CA PHE A 646 -13.03 2.57 17.22
C PHE A 646 -14.46 2.60 17.77
N LYS A 647 -14.84 3.73 18.36
CA LYS A 647 -16.13 3.93 19.02
C LYS A 647 -16.69 5.32 18.78
N THR A 648 -17.98 5.42 18.79
CA THR A 648 -18.72 6.70 18.83
C THR A 648 -19.08 7.08 20.26
N TYR A 649 -19.47 8.34 20.48
CA TYR A 649 -19.77 8.88 21.83
C TYR A 649 -20.83 8.09 22.62
N ASP A 650 -21.74 7.42 21.92
CA ASP A 650 -22.82 6.64 22.49
C ASP A 650 -22.46 5.15 22.71
N GLN A 651 -21.19 4.77 22.51
CA GLN A 651 -20.65 3.45 22.83
C GLN A 651 -19.78 3.52 24.10
N THR A 652 -19.95 2.56 25.01
CA THR A 652 -19.20 2.48 26.26
C THR A 652 -17.83 1.83 26.10
N GLY A 653 -16.92 2.05 27.07
CA GLY A 653 -15.59 1.46 27.15
C GLY A 653 -14.52 2.30 26.46
N ALA A 654 -13.26 1.92 26.65
CA ALA A 654 -12.11 2.63 26.10
C ALA A 654 -11.95 2.37 24.61
N VAL A 655 -11.40 3.34 23.89
CA VAL A 655 -10.93 3.16 22.50
C VAL A 655 -9.59 2.43 22.52
N TYR A 656 -8.69 2.78 23.45
CA TYR A 656 -7.36 2.22 23.57
C TYR A 656 -7.18 1.49 24.90
N ASP A 657 -6.83 0.20 24.84
CA ASP A 657 -6.54 -0.63 26.00
C ASP A 657 -5.17 -1.30 25.84
N PHE A 658 -4.31 -1.23 26.88
CA PHE A 658 -3.02 -1.90 26.86
C PHE A 658 -3.17 -3.42 26.90
N VAL A 659 -2.29 -4.13 26.18
CA VAL A 659 -2.17 -5.59 26.31
C VAL A 659 -1.86 -5.94 27.76
N ASP A 660 -2.53 -6.96 28.29
CA ASP A 660 -2.37 -7.40 29.67
C ASP A 660 -0.94 -7.83 30.00
N LYS A 661 -0.60 -7.73 31.30
CA LYS A 661 0.73 -7.99 31.80
C LYS A 661 1.21 -9.43 31.54
N GLU A 662 0.33 -10.38 31.72
CA GLU A 662 0.63 -11.81 31.56
C GLU A 662 0.97 -12.12 30.10
N ARG A 663 0.21 -11.60 29.14
CA ARG A 663 0.47 -11.77 27.70
C ARG A 663 1.82 -11.20 27.30
N GLN A 664 2.19 -10.04 27.84
CA GLN A 664 3.49 -9.41 27.57
C GLN A 664 4.66 -10.22 28.15
N HIS A 665 4.52 -10.72 29.37
CA HIS A 665 5.50 -11.59 30.01
C HIS A 665 5.66 -12.90 29.24
N ASP A 666 4.55 -13.53 28.85
CA ASP A 666 4.56 -14.76 28.06
C ASP A 666 5.24 -14.57 26.69
N ALA A 667 5.09 -13.38 26.08
CA ALA A 667 5.77 -13.03 24.84
C ALA A 667 7.29 -13.03 25.01
N VAL A 668 7.82 -12.44 26.09
CA VAL A 668 9.26 -12.49 26.37
C VAL A 668 9.72 -13.91 26.67
N SER A 669 8.93 -14.69 27.40
CA SER A 669 9.20 -16.11 27.68
C SER A 669 9.28 -16.94 26.41
N PHE A 670 8.39 -16.65 25.42
CA PHE A 670 8.44 -17.27 24.09
C PHE A 670 9.78 -16.97 23.39
N PHE A 671 10.26 -15.73 23.41
CA PHE A 671 11.55 -15.39 22.78
C PHE A 671 12.72 -16.05 23.48
N ASN A 672 12.72 -16.09 24.80
CA ASN A 672 13.75 -16.75 25.57
C ASN A 672 13.90 -18.22 25.18
N LYS A 673 12.77 -18.89 24.87
CA LYS A 673 12.74 -20.28 24.46
C LYS A 673 13.06 -20.50 22.98
N GLU A 674 12.39 -19.81 22.07
CA GLU A 674 12.40 -20.13 20.63
C GLU A 674 13.46 -19.36 19.84
N LEU A 675 13.96 -18.20 20.34
CA LEU A 675 14.90 -17.34 19.64
C LEU A 675 16.21 -17.10 20.41
N PHE A 676 16.12 -16.74 21.69
CA PHE A 676 17.30 -16.41 22.51
C PHE A 676 18.02 -17.66 23.03
N THR A 677 17.35 -18.78 23.14
CA THR A 677 17.99 -20.10 23.05
C THR A 677 18.32 -20.36 21.59
N THR A 678 19.59 -20.53 21.24
CA THR A 678 20.02 -20.63 19.85
C THR A 678 19.18 -21.64 19.07
N PRO A 679 18.51 -21.25 17.99
CA PRO A 679 17.64 -22.13 17.21
C PRO A 679 18.46 -23.04 16.30
N LEU A 680 19.21 -24.02 16.92
CA LEU A 680 20.13 -24.91 16.22
C LEU A 680 19.47 -25.76 15.13
N TRP A 681 18.13 -25.93 15.18
CA TRP A 681 17.39 -26.66 14.17
C TRP A 681 17.38 -25.92 12.80
N LEU A 682 17.64 -24.61 12.79
CA LEU A 682 17.83 -23.82 11.54
C LEU A 682 19.21 -24.03 10.93
N ILE A 683 20.15 -24.69 11.63
CA ILE A 683 21.54 -24.86 11.22
C ILE A 683 21.77 -26.35 10.89
N ASP A 684 21.07 -26.85 9.88
CA ASP A 684 21.31 -28.18 9.37
C ASP A 684 22.48 -28.16 8.39
N ASN A 685 23.66 -28.62 8.83
CA ASN A 685 24.85 -28.63 7.98
C ASN A 685 24.71 -29.52 6.75
N LYS A 686 23.84 -30.51 6.79
CA LYS A 686 23.60 -31.40 5.63
C LYS A 686 22.95 -30.62 4.50
N GLU A 687 21.94 -29.85 4.80
CA GLU A 687 21.24 -29.01 3.84
C GLU A 687 22.08 -27.79 3.42
N LEU A 688 22.61 -27.06 4.41
CA LEU A 688 23.39 -25.85 4.18
C LEU A 688 24.63 -26.07 3.32
N SER A 689 25.29 -27.21 3.45
CA SER A 689 26.50 -27.52 2.66
C SER A 689 26.27 -27.55 1.14
N LYS A 690 25.04 -27.52 0.68
CA LYS A 690 24.67 -27.58 -0.74
C LYS A 690 24.53 -26.20 -1.39
N PHE A 691 24.20 -25.17 -0.60
CA PHE A 691 23.95 -23.83 -1.13
C PHE A 691 24.45 -22.66 -0.26
N ASP A 692 24.80 -22.90 1.03
CA ASP A 692 25.23 -21.83 1.90
C ASP A 692 26.75 -21.62 1.84
N ASN A 693 27.14 -20.36 1.65
CA ASN A 693 28.53 -19.92 1.57
C ASN A 693 29.10 -19.44 2.91
N GLY A 694 28.44 -19.73 4.03
CA GLY A 694 28.89 -19.41 5.39
C GLY A 694 28.28 -18.16 6.03
N LEU A 695 27.13 -17.66 5.53
CA LEU A 695 26.45 -16.47 6.08
C LEU A 695 25.46 -16.77 7.20
N MET A 696 25.31 -18.03 7.62
CA MET A 696 24.29 -18.47 8.59
C MET A 696 24.37 -17.75 9.93
N LEU A 697 25.58 -17.55 10.46
CA LEU A 697 25.77 -16.79 11.70
C LEU A 697 25.18 -15.38 11.60
N SER A 698 25.38 -14.71 10.49
CA SER A 698 24.84 -13.37 10.24
C SER A 698 23.31 -13.38 10.15
N ARG A 699 22.73 -14.37 9.47
CA ARG A 699 21.27 -14.48 9.32
C ARG A 699 20.59 -14.66 10.68
N ILE A 700 21.01 -15.63 11.48
CA ILE A 700 20.45 -15.87 12.83
C ILE A 700 20.70 -14.68 13.74
N LYS A 701 21.93 -14.11 13.73
CA LYS A 701 22.26 -12.89 14.46
C LYS A 701 21.28 -11.75 14.12
N ASN A 702 21.00 -11.53 12.83
CA ASN A 702 20.11 -10.45 12.41
C ASN A 702 18.69 -10.65 12.98
N ILE A 703 18.15 -11.87 12.92
CA ILE A 703 16.83 -12.16 13.50
C ILE A 703 16.85 -11.88 15.01
N GLN A 704 17.87 -12.37 15.75
CA GLN A 704 17.97 -12.17 17.19
C GLN A 704 18.11 -10.69 17.57
N VAL A 705 19.02 -9.95 16.91
CA VAL A 705 19.32 -8.55 17.24
C VAL A 705 18.19 -7.62 16.79
N ASN A 706 17.61 -7.83 15.61
CA ASN A 706 16.49 -7.00 15.14
C ASN A 706 15.24 -7.16 16.03
N THR A 707 14.94 -8.38 16.44
CA THR A 707 13.85 -8.64 17.39
C THR A 707 14.12 -7.95 18.73
N LEU A 708 15.34 -8.02 19.25
CA LEU A 708 15.74 -7.35 20.47
C LEU A 708 15.66 -5.82 20.36
N ASN A 709 16.20 -5.25 19.29
CA ASN A 709 16.09 -3.82 18.97
C ASN A 709 14.63 -3.34 18.93
N SER A 710 13.74 -4.14 18.34
CA SER A 710 12.31 -3.84 18.31
C SER A 710 11.69 -3.81 19.71
N MET A 711 12.07 -4.76 20.59
CA MET A 711 11.59 -4.80 21.96
C MET A 711 12.08 -3.60 22.81
N LEU A 712 13.32 -3.16 22.56
CA LEU A 712 13.97 -2.07 23.28
C LEU A 712 13.82 -0.71 22.58
N SER A 713 12.98 -0.62 21.55
CA SER A 713 12.75 0.66 20.85
C SER A 713 12.13 1.69 21.80
N VAL A 714 12.60 2.96 21.68
CA VAL A 714 12.14 4.07 22.54
C VAL A 714 10.61 4.24 22.48
N TYR A 715 9.99 4.01 21.32
CA TYR A 715 8.53 4.08 21.16
C TYR A 715 7.81 3.03 21.99
N ARG A 716 8.33 1.80 22.01
CA ARG A 716 7.73 0.71 22.79
C ARG A 716 7.92 0.96 24.28
N LEU A 717 9.12 1.32 24.68
CA LEU A 717 9.42 1.66 26.08
C LEU A 717 8.59 2.84 26.57
N SER A 718 8.33 3.84 25.71
CA SER A 718 7.42 4.96 26.02
C SER A 718 6.02 4.48 26.33
N ARG A 719 5.44 3.63 25.48
CA ARG A 719 4.11 3.06 25.73
C ARG A 719 4.04 2.21 26.99
N MET A 720 5.11 1.44 27.26
CA MET A 720 5.19 0.68 28.52
C MET A 720 5.24 1.58 29.75
N TYR A 721 5.96 2.69 29.66
CA TYR A 721 6.02 3.71 30.70
C TYR A 721 4.66 4.39 30.92
N ASP A 722 3.96 4.77 29.85
CA ASP A 722 2.61 5.32 29.91
C ASP A 722 1.64 4.31 30.54
N ASN A 723 1.78 3.01 30.21
CA ASN A 723 1.01 1.95 30.82
C ASN A 723 1.24 1.86 32.33
N GLU A 724 2.51 1.95 32.75
CA GLU A 724 2.87 1.95 34.18
C GLU A 724 2.27 3.14 34.92
N VAL A 725 2.37 4.36 34.34
CA VAL A 725 1.75 5.57 34.90
C VAL A 725 0.23 5.45 35.01
N LYS A 726 -0.43 4.85 33.99
CA LYS A 726 -1.90 4.72 33.94
C LYS A 726 -2.42 3.59 34.82
N ASN A 727 -1.77 2.44 34.81
CA ASN A 727 -2.29 1.18 35.36
C ASN A 727 -1.50 0.65 36.57
N GLY A 728 -0.37 1.28 36.94
CA GLY A 728 0.44 0.93 38.11
C GLY A 728 0.88 -0.55 38.11
N ALA A 729 0.64 -1.27 39.18
CA ALA A 729 1.06 -2.67 39.36
C ALA A 729 0.46 -3.66 38.33
N LYS A 730 -0.60 -3.27 37.62
CA LYS A 730 -1.18 -4.08 36.54
C LYS A 730 -0.38 -3.98 35.23
N ALA A 731 0.53 -3.03 35.10
CA ALA A 731 1.35 -2.88 33.92
C ALA A 731 2.51 -3.87 33.89
N TYR A 732 2.89 -4.29 32.70
CA TYR A 732 4.19 -4.93 32.45
C TYR A 732 5.22 -3.80 32.26
N THR A 733 6.10 -3.63 33.24
CA THR A 733 6.97 -2.46 33.30
C THR A 733 8.24 -2.64 32.49
N VAL A 734 8.92 -1.53 32.17
CA VAL A 734 10.26 -1.56 31.53
C VAL A 734 11.23 -2.35 32.40
N ALA A 735 11.19 -2.21 33.72
CA ALA A 735 12.02 -2.98 34.64
C ALA A 735 11.76 -4.51 34.54
N SER A 736 10.48 -4.90 34.41
CA SER A 736 10.11 -6.31 34.18
C SER A 736 10.68 -6.85 32.88
N LEU A 737 10.54 -6.08 31.79
CA LEU A 737 11.08 -6.43 30.47
C LEU A 737 12.60 -6.66 30.53
N LEU A 738 13.35 -5.71 31.09
CA LEU A 738 14.81 -5.81 31.21
C LEU A 738 15.22 -7.03 32.02
N ASN A 739 14.57 -7.29 33.15
CA ASN A 739 14.84 -8.48 33.97
C ASN A 739 14.59 -9.79 33.22
N ASP A 740 13.46 -9.91 32.52
CA ASP A 740 13.07 -11.12 31.80
C ASP A 740 13.97 -11.36 30.58
N LEU A 741 14.41 -10.30 29.88
CA LEU A 741 15.41 -10.36 28.81
C LEU A 741 16.78 -10.80 29.35
N ARG A 742 17.26 -10.17 30.42
CA ARG A 742 18.55 -10.56 31.04
C ARG A 742 18.55 -12.03 31.44
N THR A 743 17.47 -12.49 32.08
CA THR A 743 17.35 -13.89 32.55
C THR A 743 17.38 -14.87 31.37
N GLY A 744 16.78 -14.55 30.25
CA GLY A 744 16.76 -15.42 29.07
C GLY A 744 18.03 -15.31 28.21
N ILE A 745 18.67 -14.13 28.13
CA ILE A 745 19.87 -13.91 27.33
C ILE A 745 21.14 -14.38 28.05
N PHE A 746 21.22 -14.24 29.38
CA PHE A 746 22.39 -14.60 30.18
C PHE A 746 22.13 -15.85 31.02
N THR A 747 21.69 -16.93 30.36
CA THR A 747 21.50 -18.24 30.98
C THR A 747 22.82 -18.88 31.43
N ALA A 748 22.77 -19.76 32.46
CA ALA A 748 23.93 -20.49 32.92
C ALA A 748 24.50 -21.39 31.82
N GLY A 749 25.80 -21.60 31.81
CA GLY A 749 26.52 -22.46 30.87
C GLY A 749 27.40 -21.67 29.89
N ARG A 750 28.11 -22.43 29.04
CA ARG A 750 28.99 -21.83 28.02
C ARG A 750 28.16 -21.28 26.86
N PRO A 751 28.28 -19.98 26.55
CA PRO A 751 27.57 -19.42 25.41
C PRO A 751 28.22 -19.83 24.08
N ASP A 752 27.42 -20.28 23.12
CA ASP A 752 27.85 -20.52 21.74
C ASP A 752 28.11 -19.21 21.00
N ALA A 753 28.51 -19.27 19.74
CA ALA A 753 28.81 -18.05 18.94
C ALA A 753 27.58 -17.15 18.76
N PHE A 754 26.40 -17.71 18.57
CA PHE A 754 25.13 -16.96 18.40
C PHE A 754 24.75 -16.28 19.72
N LYS A 755 24.81 -17.01 20.81
CA LYS A 755 24.52 -16.48 22.14
C LYS A 755 25.48 -15.36 22.52
N ARG A 756 26.78 -15.48 22.21
CA ARG A 756 27.73 -14.39 22.41
C ARG A 756 27.41 -13.14 21.60
N ASN A 757 26.95 -13.30 20.33
CA ASN A 757 26.50 -12.19 19.51
C ASN A 757 25.25 -11.52 20.11
N LEU A 758 24.27 -12.30 20.53
CA LEU A 758 23.06 -11.80 21.19
C LEU A 758 23.39 -11.02 22.48
N GLN A 759 24.27 -11.55 23.32
CA GLN A 759 24.70 -10.89 24.55
C GLN A 759 25.40 -9.56 24.29
N ARG A 760 26.26 -9.45 23.25
CA ARG A 760 26.82 -8.19 22.81
C ARG A 760 25.74 -7.24 22.27
N GLY A 761 24.82 -7.75 21.46
CA GLY A 761 23.69 -6.98 20.93
C GLY A 761 22.88 -6.34 22.06
N TYR A 762 22.53 -7.08 23.10
CA TYR A 762 21.82 -6.57 24.28
C TYR A 762 22.56 -5.42 24.97
N VAL A 763 23.86 -5.55 25.20
CA VAL A 763 24.66 -4.51 25.82
C VAL A 763 24.74 -3.25 24.92
N GLU A 764 24.88 -3.43 23.60
CA GLU A 764 24.92 -2.28 22.67
C GLU A 764 23.55 -1.57 22.57
N ASP A 765 22.44 -2.30 22.63
CA ASP A 765 21.10 -1.70 22.65
C ASP A 765 20.88 -0.89 23.93
N LEU A 766 21.28 -1.44 25.08
CA LEU A 766 21.22 -0.69 26.34
C LEU A 766 22.14 0.56 26.32
N LYS A 767 23.33 0.45 25.72
CA LYS A 767 24.25 1.59 25.53
C LYS A 767 23.62 2.66 24.62
N SER A 768 22.95 2.27 23.52
CA SER A 768 22.24 3.20 22.64
C SER A 768 21.16 3.98 23.38
N LEU A 769 20.39 3.34 24.27
CA LEU A 769 19.39 4.01 25.11
C LEU A 769 19.98 5.05 26.08
N LEU A 770 21.24 4.90 26.50
CA LEU A 770 21.94 5.89 27.34
C LEU A 770 22.44 7.09 26.54
N ASN A 771 22.75 6.90 25.25
CA ASN A 771 23.41 7.91 24.42
C ASN A 771 22.48 8.75 23.54
N ASP A 772 21.16 8.61 23.66
CA ASP A 772 20.14 9.23 22.79
C ASP A 772 20.29 8.90 21.30
N GLU A 773 20.95 7.83 20.97
CA GLU A 773 20.97 7.30 19.61
C GLU A 773 19.60 6.76 19.26
N PHE A 774 18.71 7.70 18.88
CA PHE A 774 17.40 7.35 18.35
C PHE A 774 17.60 6.72 16.98
N LYS A 775 17.29 5.42 16.87
CA LYS A 775 17.18 4.75 15.58
C LYS A 775 15.73 4.83 15.14
N PRO A 776 15.41 5.57 14.06
CA PRO A 776 14.05 5.59 13.51
C PRO A 776 13.63 4.16 13.17
N ILE A 777 12.33 3.88 13.27
CA ILE A 777 11.77 2.68 12.68
C ILE A 777 12.04 2.77 11.17
N SER A 778 12.57 1.71 10.58
CA SER A 778 12.87 1.68 9.14
C SER A 778 11.65 2.15 8.33
N GLY A 779 11.86 3.10 7.43
CA GLY A 779 10.80 3.62 6.56
C GLY A 779 9.91 4.73 7.15
N VAL A 780 9.99 5.05 8.46
CA VAL A 780 9.14 6.07 9.08
C VAL A 780 9.98 7.22 9.65
N THR A 781 9.72 8.44 9.24
CA THR A 781 10.42 9.62 9.75
C THR A 781 9.89 10.05 11.12
N ALA A 782 10.72 10.70 11.92
CA ALA A 782 10.29 11.28 13.20
C ALA A 782 9.15 12.31 13.03
N ALA A 783 9.09 13.01 11.89
CA ALA A 783 8.03 13.94 11.55
C ALA A 783 6.70 13.21 11.28
N GLN A 784 6.72 12.10 10.58
CA GLN A 784 5.52 11.27 10.34
C GLN A 784 4.95 10.70 11.65
N LEU A 785 5.84 10.25 12.54
CA LEU A 785 5.44 9.77 13.86
C LEU A 785 4.85 10.88 14.72
N ALA A 786 5.48 12.06 14.73
CA ALA A 786 4.96 13.23 15.47
C ALA A 786 3.60 13.69 14.91
N TYR A 787 3.43 13.67 13.59
CA TYR A 787 2.16 13.96 12.92
C TYR A 787 1.07 12.96 13.32
N ALA A 788 1.42 11.68 13.45
CA ALA A 788 0.52 10.65 13.94
C ALA A 788 0.30 10.68 15.48
N GLY A 789 0.83 11.68 16.18
CA GLY A 789 0.70 11.82 17.63
C GLY A 789 1.69 10.96 18.43
N TYR A 790 2.65 10.31 17.78
CA TYR A 790 3.66 9.48 18.43
C TYR A 790 4.93 10.28 18.70
N THR A 791 4.96 11.00 19.80
CA THR A 791 6.19 11.62 20.29
C THR A 791 6.87 10.68 21.28
N PRO A 792 8.05 10.16 21.00
CA PRO A 792 8.73 9.28 21.94
C PRO A 792 9.09 10.05 23.21
N ILE A 793 9.06 9.35 24.34
CA ILE A 793 9.45 9.93 25.62
C ILE A 793 10.92 10.39 25.56
N ASN A 794 11.20 11.52 26.19
CA ASN A 794 12.58 11.94 26.41
C ASN A 794 13.25 11.00 27.42
N THR A 795 14.17 10.15 26.94
CA THR A 795 14.84 9.16 27.77
C THR A 795 15.67 9.78 28.89
N VAL A 796 16.13 11.03 28.74
CA VAL A 796 16.91 11.78 29.77
C VAL A 796 16.05 12.16 30.95
N LEU A 797 14.78 12.51 30.68
CA LEU A 797 13.83 13.02 31.69
C LEU A 797 12.89 11.94 32.21
N SER A 798 13.08 10.69 31.81
CA SER A 798 12.27 9.53 32.23
C SER A 798 13.08 8.56 33.07
N ASP A 799 12.40 7.58 33.67
CA ASP A 799 13.06 6.51 34.43
C ASP A 799 13.79 5.48 33.54
N ILE A 800 13.68 5.56 32.21
CA ILE A 800 14.29 4.60 31.28
C ILE A 800 15.82 4.56 31.49
N ARG A 801 16.49 5.71 31.48
CA ARG A 801 17.96 5.73 31.66
C ARG A 801 18.40 5.26 33.04
N PRO A 802 17.82 5.68 34.18
CA PRO A 802 18.11 5.09 35.49
C PRO A 802 17.94 3.58 35.51
N MET A 803 16.84 3.02 34.93
CA MET A 803 16.60 1.58 34.83
C MET A 803 17.65 0.87 33.99
N VAL A 804 18.01 1.42 32.83
CA VAL A 804 19.08 0.87 31.97
C VAL A 804 20.43 0.86 32.68
N ARG A 805 20.78 1.93 33.44
CA ARG A 805 22.01 1.94 34.25
C ARG A 805 21.98 0.90 35.36
N ALA A 806 20.82 0.72 35.99
CA ALA A 806 20.65 -0.31 37.01
C ALA A 806 20.84 -1.72 36.44
N GLU A 807 20.22 -1.96 35.27
CA GLU A 807 20.32 -3.22 34.53
C GLU A 807 21.79 -3.52 34.13
N LEU A 808 22.49 -2.56 33.55
CA LEU A 808 23.91 -2.73 33.19
C LEU A 808 24.79 -3.04 34.39
N LYS A 809 24.54 -2.38 35.54
CA LYS A 809 25.27 -2.67 36.80
C LYS A 809 24.98 -4.07 37.33
N GLN A 810 23.73 -4.50 37.30
CA GLN A 810 23.34 -5.85 37.71
C GLN A 810 23.97 -6.90 36.79
N LEU A 811 23.95 -6.65 35.49
CA LEU A 811 24.55 -7.54 34.48
C LEU A 811 26.06 -7.64 34.72
N ASP A 812 26.75 -6.53 34.89
CA ASP A 812 28.21 -6.48 35.14
C ASP A 812 28.62 -7.32 36.38
N ALA A 813 27.84 -7.15 37.45
CA ALA A 813 28.07 -7.92 38.70
C ALA A 813 27.76 -9.43 38.53
N ALA A 814 26.89 -9.81 37.62
CA ALA A 814 26.46 -11.18 37.37
C ALA A 814 27.31 -11.93 36.33
N LEU A 815 28.17 -11.22 35.56
CA LEU A 815 29.00 -11.85 34.53
C LEU A 815 29.94 -12.91 35.13
N PRO A 816 30.02 -14.10 34.55
CA PRO A 816 30.90 -15.14 35.03
C PRO A 816 32.38 -14.74 34.93
N LYS A 817 33.17 -15.15 35.94
CA LYS A 817 34.63 -14.97 35.94
C LYS A 817 35.27 -16.28 35.49
N GLY A 818 35.81 -16.31 34.28
CA GLY A 818 36.52 -17.48 33.74
C GLY A 818 35.72 -18.28 32.72
N GLY A 819 36.31 -19.37 32.26
CA GLY A 819 35.85 -20.21 31.18
C GLY A 819 36.98 -20.61 30.24
N ASP A 820 36.68 -21.15 29.07
CA ASP A 820 37.71 -21.30 28.03
C ASP A 820 38.16 -19.93 27.49
N ALA A 821 39.20 -19.90 26.67
CA ALA A 821 39.81 -18.69 26.16
C ALA A 821 38.77 -17.75 25.44
N ILE A 822 37.87 -18.31 24.63
CA ILE A 822 36.87 -17.55 23.90
C ILE A 822 35.80 -17.00 24.86
N THR A 823 35.33 -17.83 25.79
CA THR A 823 34.31 -17.43 26.77
C THR A 823 34.85 -16.39 27.74
N SER A 824 36.08 -16.54 28.21
CA SER A 824 36.76 -15.57 29.08
C SER A 824 36.98 -14.23 28.37
N ALA A 825 37.44 -14.26 27.11
CA ALA A 825 37.61 -13.03 26.30
C ALA A 825 36.26 -12.35 26.04
N HIS A 826 35.20 -13.11 25.79
CA HIS A 826 33.86 -12.58 25.59
C HIS A 826 33.30 -11.83 26.82
N TYR A 827 33.42 -12.45 28.01
CA TYR A 827 32.95 -11.78 29.23
C TYR A 827 33.81 -10.58 29.62
N ALA A 828 35.11 -10.64 29.36
CA ALA A 828 36.01 -9.48 29.54
C ALA A 828 35.60 -8.32 28.57
N ASP A 829 35.26 -8.62 27.34
CA ASP A 829 34.75 -7.64 26.35
C ASP A 829 33.41 -7.03 26.80
N LEU A 830 32.48 -7.84 27.28
CA LEU A 830 31.19 -7.34 27.81
C LEU A 830 31.41 -6.42 29.01
N HIS A 831 32.28 -6.80 29.94
CA HIS A 831 32.65 -5.98 31.08
C HIS A 831 33.21 -4.60 30.67
N LEU A 832 34.10 -4.54 29.66
CA LEU A 832 34.60 -3.30 29.09
C LEU A 832 33.50 -2.44 28.47
N ARG A 833 32.64 -3.04 27.65
CA ARG A 833 31.51 -2.32 27.00
C ARG A 833 30.53 -1.73 28.02
N ILE A 834 30.17 -2.49 29.05
CA ILE A 834 29.33 -2.01 30.15
C ILE A 834 29.99 -0.87 30.89
N LYS A 835 31.25 -0.97 31.18
CA LYS A 835 32.03 0.08 31.86
C LYS A 835 32.07 1.36 31.02
N GLU A 836 32.28 1.25 29.72
CA GLU A 836 32.22 2.38 28.78
C GLU A 836 30.82 2.98 28.71
N ALA A 837 29.77 2.18 28.68
CA ALA A 837 28.41 2.64 28.66
C ALA A 837 28.02 3.43 29.92
N LEU A 838 28.52 2.99 31.08
CA LEU A 838 28.27 3.64 32.37
C LEU A 838 29.11 4.90 32.59
N ASN A 839 30.31 4.95 31.99
CA ASN A 839 31.29 6.05 32.16
C ASN A 839 31.93 6.36 30.79
N PRO A 840 31.21 7.03 29.88
CA PRO A 840 31.76 7.36 28.57
C PRO A 840 32.97 8.28 28.69
N THR A 841 34.14 7.82 28.24
CA THR A 841 35.43 8.52 28.34
C THR A 841 35.65 9.49 27.17
N HIS A 842 34.85 9.43 26.12
CA HIS A 842 34.95 10.32 24.96
C HIS A 842 33.57 10.87 24.60
N PRO A 843 33.47 12.16 24.18
CA PRO A 843 32.25 12.64 23.55
C PRO A 843 32.02 11.80 22.29
N VAL A 844 30.78 11.35 22.10
CA VAL A 844 30.37 10.63 20.89
C VAL A 844 30.62 11.54 19.70
N VAL A 845 31.63 11.26 18.91
CA VAL A 845 31.82 11.89 17.60
C VAL A 845 30.82 11.20 16.69
N ASN A 846 29.72 11.87 16.38
CA ASN A 846 28.80 11.46 15.31
C ASN A 846 29.61 11.48 14.01
N LEU A 847 30.16 10.37 13.62
CA LEU A 847 30.66 10.20 12.27
C LEU A 847 29.42 10.26 11.36
N PRO A 848 29.41 11.15 10.35
CA PRO A 848 28.35 11.11 9.37
C PRO A 848 28.31 9.71 8.78
N ALA A 849 27.10 9.15 8.65
CA ALA A 849 26.90 7.87 8.00
C ALA A 849 27.67 7.87 6.68
N ALA A 850 28.58 6.91 6.52
CA ALA A 850 29.34 6.78 5.29
C ALA A 850 28.34 6.61 4.14
N SER A 851 28.22 7.63 3.32
CA SER A 851 27.49 7.57 2.09
C SER A 851 28.21 6.60 1.16
N GLY A 852 27.57 5.50 0.79
CA GLY A 852 27.98 4.68 -0.33
C GLY A 852 28.92 3.53 -0.02
N GLY A 853 28.38 2.46 0.40
CA GLY A 853 28.86 1.12 0.19
C GLY A 853 27.64 0.25 -0.06
N ARG A 854 27.43 -0.23 -1.26
CA ARG A 854 26.49 -1.30 -1.56
C ARG A 854 26.88 -2.50 -0.70
N GLY A 855 26.32 -2.55 0.51
CA GLY A 855 26.38 -3.75 1.32
C GLY A 855 25.39 -4.76 0.77
N LEU A 856 25.82 -5.98 0.63
CA LEU A 856 25.04 -7.18 0.34
C LEU A 856 24.01 -7.50 1.45
N THR A 857 23.18 -6.54 1.84
CA THR A 857 22.13 -6.70 2.84
C THR A 857 20.74 -6.46 2.27
N ASP A 858 20.62 -6.22 0.96
CA ASP A 858 19.35 -5.89 0.31
C ASP A 858 18.60 -7.07 -0.31
N ASP A 859 19.10 -8.30 -0.15
CA ASP A 859 18.48 -9.51 -0.71
C ASP A 859 17.67 -10.34 0.29
N MET A 860 17.29 -9.77 1.43
CA MET A 860 16.20 -10.33 2.21
C MET A 860 14.95 -9.51 1.85
N PRO A 861 13.93 -10.10 1.26
CA PRO A 861 12.67 -9.40 1.10
C PRO A 861 12.12 -9.15 2.51
N VAL A 862 12.45 -8.00 3.07
CA VAL A 862 11.57 -7.36 4.02
C VAL A 862 10.29 -7.19 3.24
N ASN A 863 9.21 -7.74 3.72
CA ASN A 863 7.91 -7.65 3.08
C ASN A 863 7.50 -6.17 3.03
N GLU A 864 8.00 -5.44 2.03
CA GLU A 864 7.71 -4.03 1.75
C GLU A 864 6.41 -3.85 0.95
N ASN A 865 5.54 -4.85 0.94
CA ASN A 865 4.15 -4.66 0.58
C ASN A 865 3.36 -3.92 1.67
N MET A 866 4.04 -3.13 2.51
CA MET A 866 3.47 -2.01 3.20
C MET A 866 3.72 -0.77 2.35
N GLU A 867 2.93 -0.58 1.31
CA GLU A 867 2.69 0.79 0.88
C GLU A 867 2.08 1.53 2.08
N PRO A 868 2.68 2.62 2.54
CA PRO A 868 1.89 3.56 3.27
C PRO A 868 0.87 4.09 2.27
N ASP A 869 -0.42 3.92 2.54
CA ASP A 869 -1.47 4.71 1.93
C ASP A 869 -1.18 6.20 2.26
N LEU A 870 -0.25 6.78 1.51
CA LEU A 870 0.09 8.22 1.56
C LEU A 870 -0.89 9.05 0.71
N ASN A 871 -2.08 8.55 0.51
CA ASN A 871 -3.20 9.34 0.02
C ASN A 871 -4.13 9.70 1.18
N TYR A 872 -3.64 10.58 2.05
CA TYR A 872 -4.45 11.38 2.94
C TYR A 872 -4.51 12.81 2.48
#